data_692819cedb8315208f23be38cbbf8774
#
_entry.id   692819cedb8315208f23be38cbbf8774
#
_cell.length_a   1.000
_cell.length_b   1.000
_cell.length_c   1.000
_cell.angle_alpha   90.00
_cell.angle_beta   90.00
_cell.angle_gamma   90.00
#
_symmetry.space_group_name_H-M   'P 1'
#
loop_
_entity.id
_entity.type
_entity.pdbx_description
1 polymer ?
#
loop_
_entity_poly.entity_id
_entity_poly.type
_entity_poly.pdbx_seq_one_letter_code
_entity_poly.pdbx_strand_id
1 'polypeptide(L)'
;MDAKITNSNENKANPVNYSTQGFTGDPKFWSKPYFLNKMKNMKRLYGLFVLLCLMLTACNDDFLDVDPVDRYSDAVVWTDESLITSFVNNIYEGQKWGFHTVMLSSLCDESMEVWAWESQPVVMSELSPSYQGILAPNFWIITFHNITWTNLYKNIRACNIFFENAEKYALEGDVVDKLKGEVHYLRAYFYYWLLSQWGGIPLIEKSFTPSDDLLVARNTFEETVDFIVKDLDEAASILPLNGDKARATKGAAMALKARVLLYAASDLFVSQSLWASGYEHPELIGYVGGDRTERWQRAKKAAKAVMDLGIYHLYGENGGWKNREEATQNYADIFLCHNSDEDIMVQYYDYVNHNSSDFQLPRVGLFNSPNGFHGWGGNTPTGQLVDSYEMADGSKFSWDNPQQAAYPYQNRDPRFYASIMYNGSYWRQRPDDTVGSDPEGIVQTAYYQQSDGSYTPGLDTRQGPIEDWNGSYTGYYMRKFLDPSVNHQYDKQPYPWRQIRYAEVLLNYAEACIELGEDVEARKYINMIRKRAGMPDIPNSETGDVLKEHYRNERKIELAYEQHRYFDIRRWMIAPEVIKNVQGIDIRYPYGVTEPNYSIIDVQERKWNDKSYLLPIYLDEMQKNDLLIQNPLY
;
A
#
# COMPACT_ATOMS: atom_id res chain seq x y z
N MET A 1 -22.82 -24.44 40.21
CA MET A 1 -22.36 -25.79 40.61
C MET A 1 -20.87 -25.82 40.43
N ASP A 2 -20.18 -25.90 41.56
CA ASP A 2 -18.73 -25.80 41.70
C ASP A 2 -17.95 -27.00 41.16
N ALA A 3 -16.73 -26.74 40.72
CA ALA A 3 -15.58 -27.63 40.88
C ALA A 3 -14.32 -26.93 40.37
N LYS A 4 -13.60 -26.36 41.25
CA LYS A 4 -12.34 -26.77 41.94
C LYS A 4 -11.10 -26.76 41.09
N ILE A 5 -10.31 -25.76 41.40
CA ILE A 5 -8.90 -25.51 41.15
C ILE A 5 -8.01 -26.56 41.84
N THR A 6 -6.94 -27.04 41.20
CA THR A 6 -5.77 -27.57 41.92
C THR A 6 -4.49 -26.94 41.36
N ASN A 7 -3.80 -26.25 42.25
CA ASN A 7 -2.42 -25.74 42.13
C ASN A 7 -1.38 -26.85 42.32
N SER A 8 -0.25 -26.73 41.66
CA SER A 8 1.15 -27.00 42.09
C SER A 8 2.08 -26.77 40.91
N ASN A 9 3.20 -26.07 40.92
CA ASN A 9 4.30 -26.07 41.87
C ASN A 9 5.15 -24.80 41.70
N GLU A 10 5.49 -24.23 42.83
CA GLU A 10 6.56 -23.24 42.98
C GLU A 10 7.94 -23.89 42.85
N ASN A 11 8.88 -23.21 42.18
CA ASN A 11 10.30 -23.42 42.36
C ASN A 11 10.93 -22.13 42.87
N LYS A 12 11.32 -22.15 44.13
CA LYS A 12 12.09 -21.10 44.83
C LYS A 12 13.54 -21.20 44.44
N ALA A 13 14.16 -20.08 44.04
CA ALA A 13 15.60 -19.90 44.00
C ALA A 13 16.05 -19.24 45.31
N ASN A 14 17.05 -19.87 45.98
CA ASN A 14 17.68 -19.37 47.21
C ASN A 14 18.72 -18.28 46.92
N PRO A 15 18.88 -17.29 47.81
CA PRO A 15 19.95 -16.30 47.73
C PRO A 15 21.23 -16.82 48.44
N VAL A 16 22.37 -16.58 47.81
CA VAL A 16 23.70 -16.86 48.38
C VAL A 16 24.13 -15.70 49.27
N ASN A 17 24.34 -16.01 50.58
CA ASN A 17 24.90 -15.12 51.57
C ASN A 17 26.42 -15.14 51.52
N TYR A 18 27.05 -13.98 51.45
CA TYR A 18 28.47 -13.80 51.75
C TYR A 18 28.62 -13.48 53.26
N SER A 19 29.29 -14.34 53.98
CA SER A 19 29.76 -14.08 55.36
C SER A 19 31.22 -13.65 55.35
N THR A 20 31.47 -12.52 56.00
CA THR A 20 32.77 -12.00 56.41
C THR A 20 33.29 -12.82 57.59
N GLN A 21 34.51 -13.33 57.51
CA GLN A 21 35.29 -13.73 58.71
C GLN A 21 36.67 -13.05 58.69
N GLY A 22 36.90 -12.31 59.76
CA GLY A 22 38.17 -11.70 60.08
C GLY A 22 39.13 -12.68 60.73
N PHE A 23 40.41 -12.48 60.54
CA PHE A 23 41.46 -13.13 61.30
C PHE A 23 42.43 -12.09 61.97
N THR A 24 42.52 -12.18 63.27
CA THR A 24 43.48 -11.48 64.15
C THR A 24 44.60 -12.41 64.53
N GLY A 25 45.78 -11.84 64.76
CA GLY A 25 46.85 -12.36 65.58
C GLY A 25 48.12 -12.84 64.86
N ASP A 26 49.20 -12.49 65.19
CA ASP A 26 50.15 -11.89 66.13
C ASP A 26 51.62 -12.08 65.61
N PRO A 27 52.64 -11.30 66.04
CA PRO A 27 53.90 -11.18 65.30
C PRO A 27 55.00 -12.01 65.92
N LYS A 28 55.94 -12.47 65.14
CA LYS A 28 57.42 -12.62 65.45
C LYS A 28 58.07 -13.58 64.43
N PHE A 29 59.08 -13.10 63.76
CA PHE A 29 60.43 -13.60 63.78
C PHE A 29 61.30 -12.94 62.69
N TRP A 30 62.31 -12.23 63.11
CA TRP A 30 63.41 -11.71 62.30
C TRP A 30 64.37 -12.81 61.89
N SER A 31 64.69 -12.93 60.61
CA SER A 31 66.01 -13.37 60.16
C SER A 31 66.30 -12.88 58.73
N LYS A 32 67.40 -12.17 58.57
CA LYS A 32 67.98 -11.74 57.29
C LYS A 32 68.52 -12.94 56.52
N PRO A 33 68.47 -12.99 55.18
CA PRO A 33 69.11 -12.06 54.25
C PRO A 33 68.22 -11.62 53.06
N TYR A 34 67.82 -10.38 53.11
CA TYR A 34 66.84 -9.85 52.15
C TYR A 34 67.42 -9.01 50.98
N PHE A 35 68.73 -8.78 50.96
CA PHE A 35 69.28 -7.77 50.04
C PHE A 35 69.78 -8.29 48.68
N LEU A 36 70.11 -9.54 48.52
CA LEU A 36 70.57 -10.06 47.21
C LEU A 36 69.47 -10.50 46.23
N ASN A 37 68.25 -10.80 46.71
CA ASN A 37 67.14 -11.15 45.84
C ASN A 37 66.40 -9.94 45.26
N LYS A 38 66.46 -8.80 45.90
CA LYS A 38 65.78 -7.57 45.46
C LYS A 38 66.45 -6.95 44.22
N MET A 39 67.78 -7.07 44.04
CA MET A 39 68.46 -6.61 42.82
C MET A 39 68.20 -7.50 41.58
N LYS A 40 68.03 -8.83 41.76
CA LYS A 40 67.69 -9.71 40.64
C LYS A 40 66.23 -9.51 40.16
N ASN A 41 65.31 -9.24 41.08
CA ASN A 41 63.92 -9.00 40.74
C ASN A 41 63.71 -7.61 40.10
N MET A 42 64.47 -6.58 40.50
CA MET A 42 64.47 -5.26 39.86
C MET A 42 64.96 -5.32 38.40
N LYS A 43 66.01 -6.08 38.12
CA LYS A 43 66.47 -6.26 36.72
C LYS A 43 65.50 -7.01 35.88
N ARG A 44 64.73 -7.98 36.43
CA ARG A 44 63.64 -8.66 35.75
C ARG A 44 62.42 -7.73 35.52
N LEU A 45 62.10 -6.87 36.50
CA LEU A 45 61.03 -5.87 36.37
C LEU A 45 61.35 -4.81 35.31
N TYR A 46 62.64 -4.33 35.27
CA TYR A 46 63.09 -3.44 34.20
C TYR A 46 63.08 -4.11 32.83
N GLY A 47 63.45 -5.37 32.72
CA GLY A 47 63.39 -6.14 31.50
C GLY A 47 61.93 -6.33 31.02
N LEU A 48 61.02 -6.59 31.95
CA LEU A 48 59.58 -6.68 31.65
C LEU A 48 59.00 -5.31 31.23
N PHE A 49 59.39 -4.23 31.87
CA PHE A 49 58.96 -2.87 31.56
C PHE A 49 59.46 -2.41 30.17
N VAL A 50 60.75 -2.69 29.85
CA VAL A 50 61.31 -2.43 28.52
C VAL A 50 60.64 -3.29 27.45
N LEU A 51 60.32 -4.55 27.74
CA LEU A 51 59.55 -5.43 26.83
C LEU A 51 58.10 -4.94 26.63
N LEU A 52 57.46 -4.43 27.68
CA LEU A 52 56.12 -3.83 27.62
C LEU A 52 56.12 -2.51 26.83
N CYS A 53 57.18 -1.68 27.00
CA CYS A 53 57.34 -0.45 26.21
C CYS A 53 57.65 -0.75 24.73
N LEU A 54 58.37 -1.83 24.42
CA LEU A 54 58.61 -2.28 23.05
C LEU A 54 57.37 -2.88 22.40
N MET A 55 56.45 -3.46 23.19
CA MET A 55 55.14 -3.92 22.66
C MET A 55 54.16 -2.75 22.42
N LEU A 56 54.33 -1.61 23.08
CA LEU A 56 53.49 -0.42 22.88
C LEU A 56 53.91 0.41 21.64
N THR A 57 55.08 0.17 21.07
CA THR A 57 55.55 0.84 19.85
C THR A 57 55.34 -0.02 18.58
N ALA A 58 54.75 -1.22 18.72
CA ALA A 58 54.50 -2.12 17.59
C ALA A 58 53.05 -2.01 17.02
N CYS A 59 52.28 -1.03 17.45
CA CYS A 59 51.05 -0.70 16.75
C CYS A 59 51.41 0.20 15.56
N ASN A 60 51.64 -0.39 14.41
CA ASN A 60 51.44 0.32 13.15
C ASN A 60 49.94 0.57 13.05
N ASP A 61 49.51 1.82 12.90
CA ASP A 61 48.11 2.20 12.64
C ASP A 61 47.58 1.53 11.36
N ASP A 62 48.44 1.17 10.44
CA ASP A 62 48.12 0.45 9.19
C ASP A 62 47.61 -0.99 9.41
N PHE A 63 47.80 -1.62 10.59
CA PHE A 63 47.30 -3.00 10.83
C PHE A 63 45.82 -3.06 11.12
N LEU A 64 45.19 -1.95 11.52
CA LEU A 64 43.74 -1.85 11.76
C LEU A 64 43.00 -1.25 10.60
N ASP A 65 43.68 -0.71 9.59
CA ASP A 65 43.13 -0.19 8.35
C ASP A 65 43.05 -1.28 7.25
N VAL A 66 42.65 -2.48 7.64
CA VAL A 66 42.24 -3.50 6.67
C VAL A 66 40.81 -3.22 6.30
N ASP A 67 40.60 -2.75 5.08
CA ASP A 67 39.25 -2.72 4.50
C ASP A 67 38.60 -4.08 4.72
N PRO A 68 37.38 -4.15 5.31
CA PRO A 68 36.70 -5.41 5.52
C PRO A 68 36.58 -6.14 4.18
N VAL A 69 37.13 -7.35 4.07
CA VAL A 69 37.15 -8.16 2.84
C VAL A 69 35.74 -8.62 2.42
N ASP A 70 34.76 -8.41 3.30
CA ASP A 70 33.35 -8.75 3.15
C ASP A 70 32.46 -7.54 2.75
N ARG A 71 33.04 -6.33 2.63
CA ARG A 71 32.32 -5.12 2.23
C ARG A 71 33.11 -4.36 1.18
N TYR A 72 32.41 -3.85 0.16
CA TYR A 72 33.00 -2.89 -0.78
C TYR A 72 33.25 -1.56 -0.06
N SER A 73 34.40 -0.95 -0.29
CA SER A 73 34.63 0.43 0.17
C SER A 73 33.72 1.39 -0.61
N ASP A 74 33.35 2.52 0.00
CA ASP A 74 32.52 3.55 -0.68
C ASP A 74 33.10 3.94 -2.04
N ALA A 75 34.42 4.10 -2.14
CA ALA A 75 35.08 4.45 -3.39
C ALA A 75 34.87 3.40 -4.49
N VAL A 76 34.84 2.11 -4.15
CA VAL A 76 34.61 1.02 -5.12
C VAL A 76 33.15 1.01 -5.59
N VAL A 77 32.20 1.20 -4.67
CA VAL A 77 30.77 1.25 -5.02
C VAL A 77 30.49 2.34 -6.04
N TRP A 78 31.06 3.52 -5.86
CA TRP A 78 30.78 4.70 -6.69
C TRP A 78 31.70 4.85 -7.91
N THR A 79 32.51 3.85 -8.22
CA THR A 79 33.32 3.80 -9.45
C THR A 79 32.96 2.64 -10.37
N ASP A 80 32.02 1.78 -9.98
CA ASP A 80 31.56 0.63 -10.77
C ASP A 80 30.06 0.79 -11.11
N GLU A 81 29.73 0.87 -12.40
CA GLU A 81 28.34 1.05 -12.87
C GLU A 81 27.40 -0.05 -12.39
N SER A 82 27.89 -1.30 -12.25
CA SER A 82 27.05 -2.43 -11.80
C SER A 82 26.69 -2.27 -10.33
N LEU A 83 27.62 -1.78 -9.50
CA LEU A 83 27.38 -1.53 -8.08
C LEU A 83 26.48 -0.31 -7.89
N ILE A 84 26.66 0.76 -8.66
CA ILE A 84 25.77 1.92 -8.66
C ILE A 84 24.35 1.49 -9.08
N THR A 85 24.22 0.68 -10.12
CA THR A 85 22.93 0.13 -10.56
C THR A 85 22.29 -0.72 -9.46
N SER A 86 23.08 -1.56 -8.77
CA SER A 86 22.60 -2.38 -7.67
C SER A 86 22.14 -1.53 -6.48
N PHE A 87 22.82 -0.41 -6.20
CA PHE A 87 22.38 0.55 -5.20
C PHE A 87 21.02 1.16 -5.53
N VAL A 88 20.80 1.61 -6.77
CA VAL A 88 19.51 2.14 -7.23
C VAL A 88 18.43 1.05 -7.23
N ASN A 89 18.75 -0.19 -7.60
CA ASN A 89 17.82 -1.32 -7.50
C ASN A 89 17.35 -1.53 -6.06
N ASN A 90 18.24 -1.34 -5.07
CA ASN A 90 17.85 -1.42 -3.66
C ASN A 90 16.91 -0.27 -3.25
N ILE A 91 16.98 0.92 -3.88
CA ILE A 91 16.00 2.00 -3.67
C ILE A 91 14.63 1.60 -4.23
N TYR A 92 14.58 0.92 -5.39
CA TYR A 92 13.33 0.38 -5.96
C TYR A 92 12.62 -0.62 -5.04
N GLU A 93 13.34 -1.33 -4.14
CA GLU A 93 12.70 -2.18 -3.14
C GLU A 93 11.72 -1.40 -2.25
N GLY A 94 12.04 -0.12 -1.98
CA GLY A 94 11.14 0.79 -1.26
C GLY A 94 9.88 1.19 -2.03
N GLN A 95 9.87 1.05 -3.35
CA GLN A 95 8.71 1.33 -4.20
C GLN A 95 7.73 0.13 -4.25
N LYS A 96 8.13 -1.05 -3.80
CA LYS A 96 7.28 -2.25 -3.86
C LYS A 96 5.96 -2.00 -3.16
N TRP A 97 4.90 -2.06 -3.95
CA TRP A 97 3.52 -1.86 -3.54
C TRP A 97 2.61 -2.75 -4.39
N GLY A 98 1.45 -3.11 -3.87
CA GLY A 98 0.51 -3.86 -4.70
C GLY A 98 -0.33 -4.88 -3.94
N PHE A 99 -0.18 -6.17 -4.26
CA PHE A 99 -0.98 -7.26 -3.71
C PHE A 99 -0.59 -7.56 -2.26
N HIS A 100 -1.26 -6.92 -1.32
CA HIS A 100 -1.08 -7.13 0.11
C HIS A 100 -2.16 -8.05 0.68
N THR A 101 -1.89 -8.63 1.85
CA THR A 101 -2.89 -9.43 2.59
C THR A 101 -4.11 -8.58 2.92
N VAL A 102 -3.89 -7.39 3.45
CA VAL A 102 -4.92 -6.35 3.59
C VAL A 102 -4.63 -5.24 2.60
N MET A 103 -5.58 -4.91 1.77
CA MET A 103 -5.47 -3.84 0.76
C MET A 103 -6.06 -2.53 1.30
N LEU A 104 -5.64 -1.37 0.75
CA LEU A 104 -6.25 -0.07 1.09
C LEU A 104 -7.75 -0.03 0.79
N SER A 105 -8.24 -0.88 -0.12
CA SER A 105 -9.67 -1.06 -0.38
C SER A 105 -10.45 -1.46 0.89
N SER A 106 -9.83 -2.21 1.81
CA SER A 106 -10.45 -2.60 3.08
C SER A 106 -10.44 -1.49 4.14
N LEU A 107 -9.71 -0.41 3.88
CA LEU A 107 -9.68 0.81 4.71
C LEU A 107 -10.62 1.92 4.20
N CYS A 108 -11.47 1.61 3.20
CA CYS A 108 -12.47 2.50 2.61
C CYS A 108 -13.75 1.72 2.27
N ASP A 109 -14.65 2.30 1.48
CA ASP A 109 -15.95 1.72 1.13
C ASP A 109 -15.93 0.64 0.05
N GLU A 110 -14.76 0.16 -0.39
CA GLU A 110 -14.67 -0.86 -1.44
C GLU A 110 -14.74 -2.28 -0.89
N SER A 111 -13.99 -2.59 0.15
CA SER A 111 -13.94 -3.95 0.69
C SER A 111 -13.92 -3.99 2.23
N MET A 112 -14.07 -5.19 2.74
CA MET A 112 -13.93 -5.51 4.16
C MET A 112 -12.85 -6.57 4.33
N GLU A 113 -11.95 -6.35 5.27
CA GLU A 113 -11.02 -7.37 5.71
C GLU A 113 -11.75 -8.48 6.47
N VAL A 114 -11.55 -9.73 6.08
CA VAL A 114 -12.26 -10.87 6.68
C VAL A 114 -11.91 -11.09 8.15
N TRP A 115 -10.69 -10.78 8.56
CA TRP A 115 -10.26 -10.93 9.97
C TRP A 115 -10.67 -9.74 10.83
N ALA A 116 -10.98 -8.60 10.23
CA ALA A 116 -11.53 -7.36 10.77
C ALA A 116 -10.66 -6.61 11.79
N TRP A 117 -9.80 -7.28 12.55
CA TRP A 117 -9.03 -6.67 13.65
C TRP A 117 -7.90 -5.75 13.20
N GLU A 118 -7.31 -5.99 12.02
CA GLU A 118 -6.15 -5.24 11.54
C GLU A 118 -6.58 -3.88 10.97
N SER A 119 -7.64 -3.87 10.19
CA SER A 119 -8.23 -2.66 9.60
C SER A 119 -9.09 -1.86 10.60
N GLN A 120 -9.58 -2.51 11.67
CA GLN A 120 -10.52 -1.94 12.65
C GLN A 120 -10.11 -0.54 13.14
N PRO A 121 -8.86 -0.29 13.60
CA PRO A 121 -8.49 1.04 14.11
C PRO A 121 -8.61 2.15 13.07
N VAL A 122 -8.38 1.83 11.79
CA VAL A 122 -8.48 2.79 10.69
C VAL A 122 -9.94 3.09 10.38
N VAL A 123 -10.76 2.03 10.20
CA VAL A 123 -12.17 2.18 9.79
C VAL A 123 -13.07 2.69 10.90
N MET A 124 -12.61 2.64 12.16
CA MET A 124 -13.27 3.22 13.33
C MET A 124 -12.74 4.61 13.70
N SER A 125 -11.79 5.15 12.94
CA SER A 125 -11.11 6.43 13.22
C SER A 125 -10.45 6.49 14.60
N GLU A 126 -9.84 5.38 15.04
CA GLU A 126 -9.22 5.25 16.37
C GLU A 126 -7.71 5.54 16.36
N LEU A 127 -7.13 5.81 15.18
CA LEU A 127 -5.71 6.15 15.07
C LEU A 127 -5.37 7.38 15.91
N SER A 128 -4.17 7.34 16.51
CA SER A 128 -3.62 8.43 17.31
C SER A 128 -2.09 8.46 17.17
N PRO A 129 -1.38 9.51 17.65
CA PRO A 129 0.08 9.56 17.61
C PRO A 129 0.77 8.36 18.25
N SER A 130 0.17 7.75 19.27
CA SER A 130 0.70 6.57 19.97
C SER A 130 0.14 5.23 19.46
N TYR A 131 -0.84 5.25 18.54
CA TYR A 131 -1.49 4.04 18.05
C TYR A 131 -1.85 4.16 16.56
N GLN A 132 -1.11 3.50 15.69
CA GLN A 132 -1.28 3.55 14.23
C GLN A 132 -1.89 2.26 13.64
N GLY A 133 -2.21 1.26 14.47
CA GLY A 133 -2.76 0.00 13.97
C GLY A 133 -1.92 -0.61 12.86
N ILE A 134 -2.56 -1.07 11.80
CA ILE A 134 -1.91 -1.69 10.63
C ILE A 134 -0.94 -0.75 9.88
N LEU A 135 -1.02 0.56 10.09
CA LEU A 135 -0.13 1.55 9.47
C LEU A 135 1.14 1.79 10.30
N ALA A 136 1.34 1.07 11.41
CA ALA A 136 2.53 1.17 12.24
C ALA A 136 3.76 0.56 11.53
N PRO A 137 4.96 1.16 11.68
CA PRO A 137 6.18 0.69 11.01
C PRO A 137 6.64 -0.71 11.47
N ASN A 138 6.22 -1.16 12.63
CA ASN A 138 6.57 -2.47 13.25
C ASN A 138 5.34 -3.37 13.42
N PHE A 139 4.28 -3.14 12.67
CA PHE A 139 3.15 -4.05 12.66
C PHE A 139 3.61 -5.44 12.21
N TRP A 140 3.11 -6.50 12.83
CA TRP A 140 3.60 -7.88 12.61
C TRP A 140 3.34 -8.41 11.18
N ILE A 141 2.37 -7.86 10.46
CA ILE A 141 2.16 -8.09 9.02
C ILE A 141 2.80 -6.95 8.24
N ILE A 142 3.65 -7.30 7.26
CA ILE A 142 4.46 -6.36 6.46
C ILE A 142 3.61 -5.58 5.42
N THR A 143 2.30 -5.51 5.59
CA THR A 143 1.36 -5.03 4.58
C THR A 143 1.66 -3.59 4.11
N PHE A 144 1.86 -2.64 5.04
CA PHE A 144 2.01 -1.22 4.70
C PHE A 144 3.40 -0.65 5.01
N HIS A 145 4.42 -1.50 5.23
CA HIS A 145 5.74 -1.05 5.66
C HIS A 145 6.36 -0.01 4.72
N ASN A 146 6.23 -0.20 3.40
CA ASN A 146 6.89 0.70 2.44
C ASN A 146 6.30 2.11 2.41
N ILE A 147 5.08 2.32 2.90
CA ILE A 147 4.43 3.64 2.96
C ILE A 147 4.37 4.22 4.37
N THR A 148 5.08 3.66 5.34
CA THR A 148 5.23 4.25 6.67
C THR A 148 6.21 5.41 6.66
N TRP A 149 6.02 6.38 7.54
CA TRP A 149 6.91 7.53 7.71
C TRP A 149 8.40 7.14 7.74
N THR A 150 8.75 6.22 8.62
CA THR A 150 10.14 5.78 8.82
C THR A 150 10.76 5.17 7.55
N ASN A 151 10.03 4.31 6.84
CA ASN A 151 10.55 3.66 5.65
C ASN A 151 10.62 4.62 4.45
N LEU A 152 9.67 5.54 4.33
CA LEU A 152 9.72 6.57 3.30
C LEU A 152 10.94 7.46 3.47
N TYR A 153 11.23 7.95 4.68
CA TYR A 153 12.44 8.74 4.95
C TYR A 153 13.73 7.94 4.83
N LYS A 154 13.73 6.65 5.17
CA LYS A 154 14.87 5.76 4.89
C LYS A 154 15.21 5.71 3.40
N ASN A 155 14.19 5.60 2.54
CA ASN A 155 14.36 5.55 1.09
C ASN A 155 14.76 6.92 0.52
N ILE A 156 14.19 8.02 1.03
CA ILE A 156 14.60 9.39 0.69
C ILE A 156 16.08 9.60 1.02
N ARG A 157 16.52 9.14 2.20
CA ARG A 157 17.94 9.19 2.58
C ARG A 157 18.82 8.43 1.58
N ALA A 158 18.38 7.26 1.10
CA ALA A 158 19.14 6.50 0.09
C ALA A 158 19.21 7.28 -1.24
N CYS A 159 18.15 7.96 -1.65
CA CYS A 159 18.17 8.86 -2.82
C CYS A 159 19.20 9.99 -2.64
N ASN A 160 19.22 10.63 -1.46
CA ASN A 160 20.17 11.72 -1.18
C ASN A 160 21.62 11.22 -1.16
N ILE A 161 21.89 10.04 -0.58
CA ILE A 161 23.20 9.38 -0.64
C ILE A 161 23.65 9.19 -2.09
N PHE A 162 22.74 8.77 -2.97
CA PHE A 162 23.06 8.64 -4.39
C PHE A 162 23.47 9.98 -5.01
N PHE A 163 22.69 11.04 -4.80
CA PHE A 163 22.99 12.37 -5.37
C PHE A 163 24.32 12.93 -4.85
N GLU A 164 24.56 12.87 -3.52
CA GLU A 164 25.82 13.33 -2.91
C GLU A 164 27.05 12.59 -3.48
N ASN A 165 26.94 11.28 -3.68
CA ASN A 165 28.04 10.52 -4.24
C ASN A 165 28.18 10.70 -5.76
N ALA A 166 27.07 10.90 -6.49
CA ALA A 166 27.11 11.23 -7.89
C ALA A 166 27.86 12.56 -8.12
N GLU A 167 27.68 13.56 -7.26
CA GLU A 167 28.43 14.81 -7.28
C GLU A 167 29.88 14.61 -6.84
N LYS A 168 30.11 13.98 -5.67
CA LYS A 168 31.42 13.76 -5.06
C LYS A 168 32.38 13.02 -5.98
N TYR A 169 31.92 12.02 -6.71
CA TYR A 169 32.72 11.19 -7.61
C TYR A 169 32.60 11.62 -9.08
N ALA A 170 31.91 12.76 -9.35
CA ALA A 170 31.69 13.30 -10.69
C ALA A 170 31.20 12.21 -11.68
N LEU A 171 30.15 11.47 -11.26
CA LEU A 171 29.63 10.35 -12.06
C LEU A 171 29.02 10.84 -13.35
N GLU A 172 29.47 10.29 -14.48
CA GLU A 172 29.05 10.65 -15.83
C GLU A 172 28.77 9.39 -16.68
N GLY A 173 28.02 9.53 -17.76
CA GLY A 173 27.71 8.48 -18.72
C GLY A 173 26.23 8.15 -18.80
N ASP A 174 25.81 7.58 -19.93
CA ASP A 174 24.39 7.33 -20.25
C ASP A 174 23.66 6.50 -19.19
N VAL A 175 24.36 5.50 -18.61
CA VAL A 175 23.80 4.65 -17.55
C VAL A 175 23.57 5.47 -16.28
N VAL A 176 24.57 6.25 -15.86
CA VAL A 176 24.51 7.06 -14.65
C VAL A 176 23.47 8.16 -14.79
N ASP A 177 23.40 8.84 -15.93
CA ASP A 177 22.41 9.88 -16.17
C ASP A 177 20.99 9.31 -16.12
N LYS A 178 20.77 8.14 -16.71
CA LYS A 178 19.49 7.44 -16.55
C LYS A 178 19.18 7.12 -15.08
N LEU A 179 20.16 6.63 -14.32
CA LEU A 179 19.99 6.34 -12.89
C LEU A 179 19.69 7.61 -12.08
N LYS A 180 20.30 8.77 -12.43
CA LYS A 180 19.93 10.07 -11.83
C LYS A 180 18.45 10.39 -12.05
N GLY A 181 17.96 10.24 -13.28
CA GLY A 181 16.54 10.43 -13.60
C GLY A 181 15.62 9.47 -12.82
N GLU A 182 16.02 8.20 -12.68
CA GLU A 182 15.28 7.22 -11.89
C GLU A 182 15.26 7.57 -10.39
N VAL A 183 16.35 8.05 -9.82
CA VAL A 183 16.42 8.44 -8.41
C VAL A 183 15.61 9.72 -8.14
N HIS A 184 15.56 10.68 -9.07
CA HIS A 184 14.62 11.81 -8.98
C HIS A 184 13.17 11.33 -8.93
N TYR A 185 12.78 10.40 -9.83
CA TYR A 185 11.44 9.81 -9.81
C TYR A 185 11.15 9.11 -8.48
N LEU A 186 12.07 8.29 -7.97
CA LEU A 186 11.89 7.54 -6.73
C LEU A 186 11.77 8.47 -5.52
N ARG A 187 12.60 9.53 -5.43
CA ARG A 187 12.49 10.51 -4.36
C ARG A 187 11.16 11.23 -4.39
N ALA A 188 10.70 11.65 -5.55
CA ALA A 188 9.39 12.24 -5.75
C ALA A 188 8.25 11.27 -5.37
N TYR A 189 8.38 9.97 -5.70
CA TYR A 189 7.42 8.95 -5.34
C TYR A 189 7.30 8.78 -3.81
N PHE A 190 8.42 8.75 -3.08
CA PHE A 190 8.39 8.63 -1.62
C PHE A 190 7.81 9.89 -0.96
N TYR A 191 8.13 11.08 -1.46
CA TYR A 191 7.53 12.33 -0.99
C TYR A 191 6.05 12.42 -1.34
N TYR A 192 5.59 11.90 -2.48
CA TYR A 192 4.17 11.81 -2.79
C TYR A 192 3.39 10.97 -1.75
N TRP A 193 3.94 9.84 -1.31
CA TRP A 193 3.32 9.04 -0.25
C TRP A 193 3.27 9.78 1.08
N LEU A 194 4.31 10.50 1.45
CA LEU A 194 4.30 11.35 2.64
C LEU A 194 3.26 12.47 2.52
N LEU A 195 3.25 13.21 1.41
CA LEU A 195 2.31 14.29 1.15
C LEU A 195 0.86 13.82 1.24
N SER A 196 0.54 12.69 0.61
CA SER A 196 -0.83 12.18 0.52
C SER A 196 -1.39 11.69 1.87
N GLN A 197 -0.51 11.36 2.82
CA GLN A 197 -0.90 10.84 4.14
C GLN A 197 -0.79 11.88 5.26
N TRP A 198 0.18 12.79 5.21
CA TRP A 198 0.47 13.73 6.30
C TRP A 198 0.38 15.21 5.92
N GLY A 199 0.21 15.55 4.66
CA GLY A 199 0.27 16.93 4.18
C GLY A 199 1.70 17.43 3.98
N GLY A 200 2.02 18.67 4.32
CA GLY A 200 3.37 19.21 4.30
C GLY A 200 4.27 18.48 5.31
N ILE A 201 5.51 18.23 4.94
CA ILE A 201 6.44 17.38 5.70
C ILE A 201 7.87 17.93 5.61
N PRO A 202 8.82 17.50 6.46
CA PRO A 202 10.21 17.91 6.31
C PRO A 202 10.78 17.55 4.95
N LEU A 203 11.29 18.52 4.21
CA LEU A 203 12.01 18.30 2.96
C LEU A 203 13.50 18.15 3.25
N ILE A 204 14.03 16.96 3.01
CA ILE A 204 15.41 16.59 3.30
C ILE A 204 16.13 16.29 2.00
N GLU A 205 17.10 17.13 1.65
CA GLU A 205 17.88 17.02 0.40
C GLU A 205 19.31 16.51 0.62
N LYS A 206 19.67 16.17 1.86
CA LYS A 206 20.99 15.63 2.20
C LYS A 206 20.90 14.37 3.05
N SER A 207 21.97 13.58 3.06
CA SER A 207 22.13 12.47 3.99
C SER A 207 22.70 13.00 5.31
N PHE A 208 21.90 13.01 6.38
CA PHE A 208 22.38 13.43 7.68
C PHE A 208 23.41 12.46 8.26
N THR A 209 24.42 13.02 8.92
CA THR A 209 25.40 12.31 9.77
C THR A 209 25.05 12.48 11.24
N PRO A 210 25.61 11.67 12.16
CA PRO A 210 25.38 11.85 13.60
C PRO A 210 25.84 13.20 14.18
N SER A 211 26.65 13.96 13.45
CA SER A 211 27.14 15.30 13.84
C SER A 211 26.29 16.45 13.33
N ASP A 212 25.33 16.16 12.44
CA ASP A 212 24.41 17.18 11.93
C ASP A 212 23.30 17.49 12.93
N ASP A 213 22.73 18.70 12.82
CA ASP A 213 21.47 19.01 13.46
C ASP A 213 20.37 18.24 12.73
N LEU A 214 19.68 17.35 13.46
CA LEU A 214 18.64 16.48 12.93
C LEU A 214 17.23 17.08 13.10
N LEU A 215 17.11 18.24 13.75
CA LEU A 215 15.83 18.89 13.97
C LEU A 215 15.42 19.66 12.71
N VAL A 216 14.44 19.14 11.99
CA VAL A 216 13.92 19.73 10.76
C VAL A 216 12.41 19.96 10.89
N ALA A 217 11.99 21.21 10.77
CA ALA A 217 10.56 21.56 10.77
C ALA A 217 9.86 21.04 9.51
N ARG A 218 8.53 20.93 9.57
CA ARG A 218 7.71 20.65 8.40
C ARG A 218 7.75 21.84 7.43
N ASN A 219 7.88 21.54 6.16
CA ASN A 219 7.61 22.48 5.08
C ASN A 219 6.10 22.58 4.85
N THR A 220 5.66 23.64 4.21
CA THR A 220 4.27 23.80 3.83
C THR A 220 3.82 22.74 2.82
N PHE A 221 2.52 22.53 2.72
CA PHE A 221 1.95 21.66 1.70
C PHE A 221 2.36 22.12 0.28
N GLU A 222 2.31 23.42 0.01
CA GLU A 222 2.68 23.99 -1.29
C GLU A 222 4.15 23.76 -1.64
N GLU A 223 5.08 24.05 -0.71
CA GLU A 223 6.51 23.75 -0.90
C GLU A 223 6.76 22.28 -1.17
N THR A 224 6.04 21.41 -0.47
CA THR A 224 6.16 19.96 -0.67
C THR A 224 5.68 19.53 -2.05
N VAL A 225 4.55 20.07 -2.53
CA VAL A 225 4.06 19.81 -3.90
C VAL A 225 5.06 20.30 -4.94
N ASP A 226 5.60 21.51 -4.78
CA ASP A 226 6.55 22.08 -5.75
C ASP A 226 7.87 21.32 -5.77
N PHE A 227 8.34 20.83 -4.62
CA PHE A 227 9.51 19.95 -4.55
C PHE A 227 9.31 18.64 -5.32
N ILE A 228 8.17 17.97 -5.11
CA ILE A 228 7.82 16.73 -5.82
C ILE A 228 7.75 16.99 -7.34
N VAL A 229 7.09 18.09 -7.74
CA VAL A 229 6.95 18.46 -9.15
C VAL A 229 8.30 18.75 -9.79
N LYS A 230 9.21 19.44 -9.08
CA LYS A 230 10.57 19.71 -9.54
C LYS A 230 11.33 18.39 -9.80
N ASP A 231 11.34 17.46 -8.85
CA ASP A 231 12.00 16.17 -9.03
C ASP A 231 11.40 15.38 -10.22
N LEU A 232 10.08 15.43 -10.42
CA LEU A 232 9.44 14.75 -11.55
C LEU A 232 9.73 15.42 -12.89
N ASP A 233 9.92 16.75 -12.94
CA ASP A 233 10.34 17.47 -14.14
C ASP A 233 11.80 17.15 -14.48
N GLU A 234 12.70 17.09 -13.50
CA GLU A 234 14.07 16.64 -13.70
C GLU A 234 14.09 15.17 -14.22
N ALA A 235 13.35 14.27 -13.58
CA ALA A 235 13.23 12.90 -14.05
C ALA A 235 12.72 12.82 -15.50
N ALA A 236 11.67 13.54 -15.84
CA ALA A 236 11.09 13.55 -17.19
C ALA A 236 12.01 14.18 -18.25
N SER A 237 12.92 15.07 -17.84
CA SER A 237 13.93 15.66 -18.75
C SER A 237 15.02 14.67 -19.15
N ILE A 238 15.38 13.76 -18.23
CA ILE A 238 16.51 12.83 -18.37
C ILE A 238 16.05 11.46 -18.90
N LEU A 239 14.92 10.94 -18.36
CA LEU A 239 14.48 9.58 -18.63
C LEU A 239 14.03 9.35 -20.07
N PRO A 240 14.32 8.16 -20.65
CA PRO A 240 13.85 7.81 -21.97
C PRO A 240 12.32 7.64 -22.01
N LEU A 241 11.72 7.90 -23.18
CA LEU A 241 10.29 7.71 -23.41
C LEU A 241 9.91 6.23 -23.37
N ASN A 242 10.73 5.38 -23.98
CA ASN A 242 10.53 3.94 -24.06
C ASN A 242 11.51 3.23 -23.13
N GLY A 243 11.04 2.20 -22.44
CA GLY A 243 11.88 1.42 -21.52
C GLY A 243 11.11 0.30 -20.84
N ASP A 244 11.79 -0.37 -19.94
CA ASP A 244 11.18 -1.34 -19.04
C ASP A 244 10.17 -0.63 -18.12
N LYS A 245 8.95 -1.13 -18.08
CA LYS A 245 7.84 -0.55 -17.29
C LYS A 245 8.00 -0.79 -15.78
N ALA A 246 8.91 -1.66 -15.37
CA ALA A 246 9.30 -1.83 -13.97
C ALA A 246 10.26 -0.74 -13.49
N ARG A 247 10.78 0.07 -14.40
CA ARG A 247 11.66 1.20 -14.09
C ARG A 247 11.03 2.51 -14.54
N ALA A 248 11.42 3.59 -13.89
CA ALA A 248 10.92 4.90 -14.23
C ALA A 248 11.26 5.27 -15.69
N THR A 249 10.26 5.73 -16.40
CA THR A 249 10.37 6.29 -17.74
C THR A 249 9.88 7.74 -17.72
N LYS A 250 10.13 8.48 -18.79
CA LYS A 250 9.58 9.83 -18.98
C LYS A 250 8.05 9.84 -18.75
N GLY A 251 7.34 8.85 -19.31
CA GLY A 251 5.90 8.74 -19.14
C GLY A 251 5.48 8.46 -17.71
N ALA A 252 6.23 7.63 -16.97
CA ALA A 252 5.97 7.37 -15.55
C ALA A 252 6.13 8.64 -14.68
N ALA A 253 7.20 9.41 -14.91
CA ALA A 253 7.42 10.68 -14.21
C ALA A 253 6.31 11.69 -14.50
N MET A 254 5.91 11.84 -15.76
CA MET A 254 4.82 12.74 -16.16
C MET A 254 3.47 12.29 -15.57
N ALA A 255 3.19 10.98 -15.53
CA ALA A 255 1.93 10.45 -15.00
C ALA A 255 1.85 10.61 -13.47
N LEU A 256 2.94 10.37 -12.75
CA LEU A 256 3.00 10.65 -11.31
C LEU A 256 2.82 12.14 -11.01
N LYS A 257 3.43 13.03 -11.81
CA LYS A 257 3.19 14.48 -11.72
C LYS A 257 1.72 14.83 -11.90
N ALA A 258 1.03 14.24 -12.89
CA ALA A 258 -0.39 14.45 -13.09
C ALA A 258 -1.22 14.02 -11.88
N ARG A 259 -0.91 12.87 -11.26
CA ARG A 259 -1.56 12.39 -10.02
C ARG A 259 -1.33 13.35 -8.85
N VAL A 260 -0.09 13.79 -8.63
CA VAL A 260 0.26 14.73 -7.54
C VAL A 260 -0.51 16.04 -7.68
N LEU A 261 -0.52 16.62 -8.88
CA LEU A 261 -1.20 17.88 -9.15
C LEU A 261 -2.73 17.77 -9.04
N LEU A 262 -3.31 16.62 -9.45
CA LEU A 262 -4.73 16.33 -9.25
C LEU A 262 -5.09 16.31 -7.76
N TYR A 263 -4.30 15.58 -6.95
CA TYR A 263 -4.51 15.50 -5.51
C TYR A 263 -4.42 16.88 -4.88
N ALA A 264 -3.38 17.64 -5.20
CA ALA A 264 -3.14 18.96 -4.65
C ALA A 264 -4.24 19.96 -5.00
N ALA A 265 -4.91 19.85 -6.16
CA ALA A 265 -6.02 20.72 -6.55
C ALA A 265 -7.35 20.36 -5.86
N SER A 266 -7.46 19.17 -5.23
CA SER A 266 -8.71 18.61 -4.71
C SER A 266 -9.21 19.33 -3.45
N ASP A 267 -10.50 19.10 -3.12
CA ASP A 267 -11.25 19.80 -2.07
C ASP A 267 -10.55 19.77 -0.70
N LEU A 268 -9.98 18.64 -0.29
CA LEU A 268 -9.33 18.47 1.01
C LEU A 268 -8.23 19.52 1.26
N PHE A 269 -7.44 19.84 0.23
CA PHE A 269 -6.26 20.68 0.35
C PHE A 269 -6.52 22.19 0.10
N VAL A 270 -7.80 22.55 -0.04
CA VAL A 270 -8.25 23.95 -0.18
C VAL A 270 -9.40 24.29 0.78
N SER A 271 -9.82 23.34 1.62
CA SER A 271 -10.99 23.47 2.50
C SER A 271 -10.65 23.22 3.98
N GLN A 272 -9.42 23.52 4.40
CA GLN A 272 -8.93 23.25 5.77
C GLN A 272 -9.82 23.91 6.84
N SER A 273 -10.38 25.10 6.56
CA SER A 273 -11.29 25.77 7.47
C SER A 273 -12.59 25.03 7.76
N LEU A 274 -12.97 24.08 6.91
CA LEU A 274 -14.18 23.28 7.09
C LEU A 274 -13.96 22.11 8.07
N TRP A 275 -12.86 21.36 7.90
CA TRP A 275 -12.61 20.15 8.67
C TRP A 275 -11.58 20.31 9.80
N ALA A 276 -10.73 21.33 9.71
CA ALA A 276 -9.66 21.64 10.66
C ALA A 276 -9.79 23.07 11.21
N SER A 277 -11.02 23.52 11.46
CA SER A 277 -11.28 24.87 11.98
C SER A 277 -10.53 25.13 13.29
N GLY A 278 -9.81 26.27 13.32
CA GLY A 278 -8.99 26.67 14.47
C GLY A 278 -7.60 26.02 14.55
N TYR A 279 -7.21 25.24 13.55
CA TYR A 279 -5.83 24.75 13.44
C TYR A 279 -4.90 25.92 13.09
N GLU A 280 -3.83 26.10 13.88
CA GLU A 280 -2.95 27.27 13.79
C GLU A 280 -2.01 27.25 12.57
N HIS A 281 -1.84 26.08 11.92
CA HIS A 281 -0.91 25.86 10.83
C HIS A 281 -1.59 25.29 9.57
N PRO A 282 -2.61 25.96 9.01
CA PRO A 282 -3.34 25.47 7.84
C PRO A 282 -2.44 25.27 6.60
N GLU A 283 -1.32 25.98 6.51
CA GLU A 283 -0.31 25.84 5.45
C GLU A 283 0.38 24.47 5.43
N LEU A 284 0.35 23.74 6.55
CA LEU A 284 0.91 22.38 6.63
C LEU A 284 -0.03 21.31 6.08
N ILE A 285 -1.32 21.62 5.94
CA ILE A 285 -2.33 20.64 5.55
C ILE A 285 -3.06 20.96 4.25
N GLY A 286 -2.63 22.02 3.57
CA GLY A 286 -3.18 22.44 2.28
C GLY A 286 -2.73 23.83 1.87
N TYR A 287 -3.30 24.34 0.79
CA TYR A 287 -2.99 25.66 0.28
C TYR A 287 -3.69 26.75 1.11
N VAL A 288 -2.95 27.79 1.47
CA VAL A 288 -3.49 28.99 2.09
C VAL A 288 -3.53 30.10 1.05
N GLY A 289 -4.66 30.24 0.35
CA GLY A 289 -4.82 31.24 -0.72
C GLY A 289 -4.45 30.70 -2.11
N GLY A 290 -4.19 31.63 -3.04
CA GLY A 290 -3.92 31.30 -4.45
C GLY A 290 -5.18 30.96 -5.26
N ASP A 291 -5.00 30.74 -6.57
CA ASP A 291 -6.11 30.44 -7.49
C ASP A 291 -6.32 28.93 -7.66
N ARG A 292 -7.48 28.45 -7.22
CA ARG A 292 -7.88 27.06 -7.39
C ARG A 292 -8.05 26.66 -8.86
N THR A 293 -8.52 27.58 -9.70
CA THR A 293 -8.68 27.35 -11.14
C THR A 293 -7.34 27.09 -11.80
N GLU A 294 -6.30 27.83 -11.42
CA GLU A 294 -4.94 27.61 -11.91
C GLU A 294 -4.42 26.22 -11.51
N ARG A 295 -4.68 25.77 -10.28
CA ARG A 295 -4.28 24.42 -9.83
C ARG A 295 -4.93 23.33 -10.68
N TRP A 296 -6.22 23.45 -10.97
CA TRP A 296 -6.93 22.53 -11.86
C TRP A 296 -6.41 22.58 -13.30
N GLN A 297 -6.04 23.76 -13.79
CA GLN A 297 -5.40 23.91 -15.10
C GLN A 297 -4.02 23.23 -15.13
N ARG A 298 -3.22 23.34 -14.06
CA ARG A 298 -1.93 22.63 -13.93
C ARG A 298 -2.14 21.11 -13.96
N ALA A 299 -3.12 20.59 -13.22
CA ALA A 299 -3.46 19.17 -13.20
C ALA A 299 -3.93 18.67 -14.58
N LYS A 300 -4.84 19.40 -15.23
CA LYS A 300 -5.31 19.13 -16.59
C LYS A 300 -4.16 19.09 -17.60
N LYS A 301 -3.29 20.10 -17.59
CA LYS A 301 -2.13 20.18 -18.48
C LYS A 301 -1.17 19.03 -18.28
N ALA A 302 -0.93 18.61 -17.03
CA ALA A 302 -0.04 17.49 -16.72
C ALA A 302 -0.60 16.17 -17.23
N ALA A 303 -1.87 15.87 -17.01
CA ALA A 303 -2.52 14.68 -17.54
C ALA A 303 -2.56 14.67 -19.08
N LYS A 304 -2.90 15.83 -19.70
CA LYS A 304 -2.89 15.99 -21.15
C LYS A 304 -1.51 15.72 -21.75
N ALA A 305 -0.45 16.16 -21.10
CA ALA A 305 0.90 15.95 -21.57
C ALA A 305 1.29 14.45 -21.65
N VAL A 306 0.78 13.62 -20.74
CA VAL A 306 0.96 12.16 -20.82
C VAL A 306 0.20 11.59 -22.01
N MET A 307 -1.06 12.04 -22.21
CA MET A 307 -1.88 11.59 -23.34
C MET A 307 -1.24 11.97 -24.68
N ASP A 308 -0.63 13.14 -24.78
CA ASP A 308 0.01 13.67 -25.98
C ASP A 308 1.31 12.92 -26.36
N LEU A 309 1.85 12.09 -25.48
CA LEU A 309 2.95 11.17 -25.85
C LEU A 309 2.53 10.17 -26.92
N GLY A 310 1.25 9.82 -27.00
CA GLY A 310 0.68 8.95 -28.03
C GLY A 310 1.20 7.50 -28.04
N ILE A 311 1.73 7.04 -26.90
CA ILE A 311 2.31 5.69 -26.76
C ILE A 311 1.51 4.78 -25.83
N TYR A 312 0.54 5.32 -25.11
CA TYR A 312 -0.34 4.58 -24.21
C TYR A 312 -1.75 4.53 -24.76
N HIS A 313 -2.40 3.38 -24.65
CA HIS A 313 -3.74 3.13 -25.17
C HIS A 313 -4.56 2.33 -24.15
N LEU A 314 -5.88 2.47 -24.18
CA LEU A 314 -6.75 1.57 -23.41
C LEU A 314 -6.64 0.16 -23.99
N TYR A 315 -6.51 -0.83 -23.11
CA TYR A 315 -6.44 -2.23 -23.52
C TYR A 315 -7.73 -2.62 -24.23
N GLY A 316 -7.60 -3.09 -25.46
CA GLY A 316 -8.74 -3.46 -26.29
C GLY A 316 -9.65 -2.29 -26.74
N GLU A 317 -9.15 -1.04 -26.78
CA GLU A 317 -9.95 0.16 -27.12
C GLU A 317 -10.63 0.12 -28.50
N ASN A 318 -10.05 -0.63 -29.43
CA ASN A 318 -10.60 -0.81 -30.78
C ASN A 318 -11.66 -1.93 -30.83
N GLY A 319 -11.98 -2.52 -29.69
CA GLY A 319 -12.86 -3.67 -29.60
C GLY A 319 -14.26 -3.42 -30.15
N GLY A 320 -14.79 -4.36 -30.83
CA GLY A 320 -16.20 -4.52 -31.12
C GLY A 320 -16.66 -5.74 -30.36
N TRP A 321 -16.93 -5.57 -29.06
CA TRP A 321 -17.41 -6.67 -28.23
C TRP A 321 -18.71 -7.20 -28.84
N LYS A 322 -18.75 -8.50 -29.11
CA LYS A 322 -19.95 -9.13 -29.66
C LYS A 322 -21.04 -9.34 -28.60
N ASN A 323 -20.57 -9.43 -27.35
CA ASN A 323 -21.43 -9.69 -26.20
C ASN A 323 -20.76 -9.18 -24.91
N ARG A 324 -21.46 -9.30 -23.80
CA ARG A 324 -21.02 -8.88 -22.47
C ARG A 324 -19.85 -9.72 -21.97
N GLU A 325 -19.83 -11.00 -22.27
CA GLU A 325 -18.78 -11.94 -21.84
C GLU A 325 -17.42 -11.54 -22.43
N GLU A 326 -17.37 -11.12 -23.70
CA GLU A 326 -16.15 -10.61 -24.34
C GLU A 326 -15.70 -9.30 -23.69
N ALA A 327 -16.60 -8.39 -23.35
CA ALA A 327 -16.26 -7.14 -22.65
C ALA A 327 -15.76 -7.42 -21.22
N THR A 328 -16.37 -8.37 -20.51
CA THR A 328 -15.94 -8.84 -19.19
C THR A 328 -14.52 -9.41 -19.25
N GLN A 329 -14.26 -10.30 -20.21
CA GLN A 329 -12.95 -10.92 -20.37
C GLN A 329 -11.88 -9.89 -20.73
N ASN A 330 -12.19 -8.95 -21.63
CA ASN A 330 -11.28 -7.87 -22.00
C ASN A 330 -10.84 -7.04 -20.78
N TYR A 331 -11.78 -6.72 -19.88
CA TYR A 331 -11.42 -6.00 -18.66
C TYR A 331 -10.58 -6.85 -17.71
N ALA A 332 -10.90 -8.14 -17.55
CA ALA A 332 -10.12 -9.06 -16.75
C ALA A 332 -8.69 -9.22 -17.30
N ASP A 333 -8.54 -9.29 -18.61
CA ASP A 333 -7.25 -9.49 -19.29
C ASP A 333 -6.28 -8.32 -19.06
N ILE A 334 -6.76 -7.10 -18.76
CA ILE A 334 -5.87 -6.00 -18.33
C ILE A 334 -4.99 -6.44 -17.16
N PHE A 335 -5.53 -7.23 -16.24
CA PHE A 335 -4.87 -7.63 -14.99
C PHE A 335 -4.27 -9.03 -15.05
N LEU A 336 -4.63 -9.83 -16.06
CA LEU A 336 -4.19 -11.21 -16.26
C LEU A 336 -3.21 -11.36 -17.45
N CYS A 337 -2.67 -10.26 -17.96
CA CYS A 337 -1.58 -10.25 -18.93
C CYS A 337 -0.29 -9.72 -18.31
N HIS A 338 0.83 -10.17 -18.85
CA HIS A 338 2.16 -9.74 -18.38
C HIS A 338 2.46 -8.29 -18.79
N ASN A 339 2.02 -7.89 -19.98
CA ASN A 339 2.17 -6.54 -20.52
C ASN A 339 0.84 -6.07 -21.09
N SER A 340 0.48 -4.83 -20.81
CA SER A 340 -0.71 -4.15 -21.31
C SER A 340 -0.34 -2.85 -22.00
N ASP A 341 -1.13 -2.44 -23.01
CA ASP A 341 -1.00 -1.13 -23.65
C ASP A 341 -1.28 0.02 -22.69
N GLU A 342 -1.96 -0.27 -21.55
CA GLU A 342 -2.20 0.68 -20.48
C GLU A 342 -1.02 0.88 -19.53
N ASP A 343 0.01 0.01 -19.58
CA ASP A 343 1.09 -0.01 -18.59
C ASP A 343 1.99 1.23 -18.69
N ILE A 344 2.01 2.05 -17.66
CA ILE A 344 2.89 3.20 -17.51
C ILE A 344 3.97 2.91 -16.49
N MET A 345 3.60 2.40 -15.31
CA MET A 345 4.50 1.94 -14.26
C MET A 345 3.95 0.68 -13.61
N VAL A 346 4.73 -0.39 -13.60
CA VAL A 346 4.31 -1.70 -13.09
C VAL A 346 5.32 -2.29 -12.13
N GLN A 347 4.84 -3.10 -11.21
CA GLN A 347 5.64 -3.93 -10.33
C GLN A 347 5.51 -5.38 -10.80
N TYR A 348 6.58 -5.93 -11.37
CA TYR A 348 6.64 -7.36 -11.71
C TYR A 348 6.99 -8.19 -10.50
N TYR A 349 6.50 -9.43 -10.49
CA TYR A 349 6.77 -10.43 -9.48
C TYR A 349 7.38 -11.66 -10.14
N ASP A 350 8.53 -12.11 -9.62
CA ASP A 350 9.27 -13.20 -10.23
C ASP A 350 8.84 -14.57 -9.67
N TYR A 351 8.77 -15.57 -10.55
CA TYR A 351 8.50 -16.95 -10.21
C TYR A 351 9.66 -17.67 -9.50
N VAL A 352 10.86 -17.13 -9.55
CA VAL A 352 12.10 -17.88 -9.24
C VAL A 352 12.25 -18.25 -7.77
N ASN A 353 11.50 -17.64 -6.87
CA ASN A 353 11.60 -17.93 -5.43
C ASN A 353 10.42 -18.74 -4.88
N HIS A 354 10.11 -19.89 -5.51
CA HIS A 354 9.03 -20.79 -5.08
C HIS A 354 9.18 -21.38 -3.66
N ASN A 355 10.36 -21.32 -3.06
CA ASN A 355 10.66 -21.97 -1.77
C ASN A 355 10.71 -21.02 -0.57
N SER A 356 10.45 -19.73 -0.74
CA SER A 356 10.39 -18.86 0.44
C SER A 356 9.02 -18.98 1.10
N SER A 357 9.01 -19.36 2.36
CA SER A 357 7.93 -19.12 3.31
C SER A 357 7.62 -17.63 3.47
N ASP A 358 8.13 -16.81 2.56
CA ASP A 358 8.11 -15.38 2.58
C ASP A 358 6.72 -14.88 2.20
N PHE A 359 6.00 -14.34 3.16
CA PHE A 359 4.76 -13.61 2.96
C PHE A 359 4.92 -12.37 2.04
N GLN A 360 6.16 -12.03 1.67
CA GLN A 360 6.49 -10.89 0.82
C GLN A 360 6.16 -11.11 -0.67
N LEU A 361 5.92 -12.34 -1.11
CA LEU A 361 5.51 -12.60 -2.49
C LEU A 361 3.98 -12.67 -2.59
N PRO A 362 3.37 -11.97 -3.55
CA PRO A 362 1.92 -11.83 -3.60
C PRO A 362 1.24 -13.17 -3.82
N ARG A 363 0.55 -13.62 -2.81
CA ARG A 363 -0.39 -14.73 -2.88
C ARG A 363 -1.81 -14.21 -3.05
N VAL A 364 -1.97 -13.25 -3.97
CA VAL A 364 -3.25 -12.54 -4.15
C VAL A 364 -4.43 -13.51 -4.31
N GLY A 365 -4.21 -14.62 -5.02
CA GLY A 365 -5.22 -15.65 -5.18
C GLY A 365 -5.55 -16.37 -3.87
N LEU A 366 -4.55 -16.83 -3.11
CA LEU A 366 -4.75 -17.47 -1.81
C LEU A 366 -5.44 -16.52 -0.83
N PHE A 367 -5.00 -15.26 -0.77
CA PHE A 367 -5.54 -14.29 0.17
C PHE A 367 -6.99 -13.89 -0.13
N ASN A 368 -7.47 -14.01 -1.39
CA ASN A 368 -8.76 -13.44 -1.77
C ASN A 368 -9.76 -14.42 -2.40
N SER A 369 -9.34 -15.64 -2.77
CA SER A 369 -10.26 -16.67 -3.27
C SER A 369 -11.24 -17.12 -2.18
N PRO A 370 -12.41 -17.67 -2.56
CA PRO A 370 -13.38 -18.19 -1.60
C PRO A 370 -12.82 -19.33 -0.76
N ASN A 371 -13.26 -19.42 0.50
CA ASN A 371 -12.83 -20.47 1.45
C ASN A 371 -13.16 -21.89 0.98
N GLY A 372 -14.27 -22.10 0.28
CA GLY A 372 -14.60 -23.39 -0.32
C GLY A 372 -13.69 -23.82 -1.49
N PHE A 373 -12.78 -22.95 -1.92
CA PHE A 373 -11.67 -23.22 -2.83
C PHE A 373 -10.30 -23.13 -2.12
N HIS A 374 -10.29 -23.24 -0.79
CA HIS A 374 -9.12 -23.09 0.09
C HIS A 374 -8.46 -21.70 0.03
N GLY A 375 -9.21 -20.69 -0.36
CA GLY A 375 -8.79 -19.30 -0.25
C GLY A 375 -9.13 -18.70 1.12
N TRP A 376 -8.59 -17.51 1.38
CA TRP A 376 -8.75 -16.86 2.69
C TRP A 376 -9.80 -15.74 2.69
N GLY A 377 -10.39 -15.39 1.54
CA GLY A 377 -11.42 -14.35 1.44
C GLY A 377 -11.02 -13.00 2.05
N GLY A 378 -9.73 -12.62 1.96
CA GLY A 378 -9.13 -11.56 2.77
C GLY A 378 -9.73 -10.17 2.59
N ASN A 379 -10.03 -9.76 1.35
CA ASN A 379 -10.57 -8.42 1.03
C ASN A 379 -11.90 -8.57 0.28
N THR A 380 -12.97 -8.87 1.01
CA THR A 380 -14.28 -9.13 0.41
C THR A 380 -15.00 -7.84 0.00
N PRO A 381 -15.59 -7.78 -1.20
CA PRO A 381 -16.33 -6.59 -1.67
C PRO A 381 -17.45 -6.22 -0.69
N THR A 382 -17.63 -4.94 -0.42
CA THR A 382 -18.80 -4.44 0.31
C THR A 382 -20.04 -4.51 -0.58
N GLY A 383 -21.23 -4.63 0.03
CA GLY A 383 -22.49 -4.47 -0.70
C GLY A 383 -22.56 -3.11 -1.42
N GLN A 384 -22.01 -2.06 -0.81
CA GLN A 384 -21.95 -0.73 -1.40
C GLN A 384 -21.07 -0.67 -2.66
N LEU A 385 -19.98 -1.42 -2.74
CA LEU A 385 -19.22 -1.54 -3.99
C LEU A 385 -20.01 -2.32 -5.04
N VAL A 386 -20.61 -3.46 -4.66
CA VAL A 386 -21.41 -4.30 -5.54
C VAL A 386 -22.58 -3.51 -6.16
N ASP A 387 -23.28 -2.72 -5.35
CA ASP A 387 -24.41 -1.91 -5.80
C ASP A 387 -24.00 -0.72 -6.68
N SER A 388 -22.74 -0.26 -6.58
CA SER A 388 -22.20 0.83 -7.40
C SER A 388 -22.01 0.46 -8.87
N TYR A 389 -21.88 -0.82 -9.21
CA TYR A 389 -21.87 -1.26 -10.61
C TYR A 389 -23.25 -1.03 -11.24
N GLU A 390 -23.27 -0.34 -12.37
CA GLU A 390 -24.50 -0.01 -13.08
C GLU A 390 -25.16 -1.24 -13.72
N MET A 391 -26.38 -1.06 -14.16
CA MET A 391 -27.01 -1.98 -15.11
C MET A 391 -26.37 -1.81 -16.51
N ALA A 392 -26.46 -2.81 -17.36
CA ALA A 392 -25.85 -2.79 -18.70
C ALA A 392 -26.40 -1.70 -19.63
N ASP A 393 -27.54 -1.10 -19.30
CA ASP A 393 -28.12 0.04 -20.00
C ASP A 393 -27.64 1.40 -19.47
N GLY A 394 -26.74 1.40 -18.48
CA GLY A 394 -26.21 2.60 -17.84
C GLY A 394 -27.08 3.15 -16.72
N SER A 395 -28.18 2.52 -16.38
CA SER A 395 -28.98 2.92 -15.22
C SER A 395 -28.34 2.43 -13.90
N LYS A 396 -28.59 3.15 -12.82
CA LYS A 396 -28.12 2.74 -11.48
C LYS A 396 -28.87 1.49 -11.03
N PHE A 397 -28.17 0.56 -10.40
CA PHE A 397 -28.80 -0.56 -9.71
C PHE A 397 -29.54 -0.07 -8.46
N SER A 398 -30.69 -0.68 -8.18
CA SER A 398 -31.47 -0.38 -6.97
C SER A 398 -32.23 -1.59 -6.45
N TRP A 399 -32.11 -1.88 -5.17
CA TRP A 399 -32.93 -2.87 -4.47
C TRP A 399 -34.41 -2.48 -4.39
N ASP A 400 -34.74 -1.18 -4.55
CA ASP A 400 -36.12 -0.70 -4.62
C ASP A 400 -36.80 -1.03 -5.97
N ASN A 401 -36.03 -1.41 -6.98
CA ASN A 401 -36.57 -1.91 -8.24
C ASN A 401 -36.86 -3.41 -8.12
N PRO A 402 -38.13 -3.86 -8.12
CA PRO A 402 -38.48 -5.25 -7.88
C PRO A 402 -37.85 -6.24 -8.85
N GLN A 403 -37.65 -5.85 -10.12
CA GLN A 403 -37.04 -6.71 -11.13
C GLN A 403 -35.54 -6.87 -10.87
N GLN A 404 -34.87 -5.79 -10.51
CA GLN A 404 -33.43 -5.83 -10.19
C GLN A 404 -33.20 -6.56 -8.86
N ALA A 405 -34.05 -6.35 -7.85
CA ALA A 405 -33.97 -7.05 -6.57
C ALA A 405 -34.22 -8.56 -6.69
N ALA A 406 -35.08 -8.99 -7.61
CA ALA A 406 -35.33 -10.41 -7.88
C ALA A 406 -34.13 -11.10 -8.58
N TYR A 407 -33.42 -10.37 -9.40
CA TYR A 407 -32.28 -10.88 -10.18
C TYR A 407 -31.06 -9.93 -10.07
N PRO A 408 -30.46 -9.75 -8.87
CA PRO A 408 -29.52 -8.67 -8.59
C PRO A 408 -28.19 -8.78 -9.36
N TYR A 409 -27.91 -9.93 -9.92
CA TYR A 409 -26.67 -10.20 -10.65
C TYR A 409 -26.86 -10.27 -12.17
N GLN A 410 -28.08 -10.05 -12.67
CA GLN A 410 -28.34 -10.06 -14.11
C GLN A 410 -28.21 -8.65 -14.70
N ASN A 411 -27.76 -8.61 -15.96
CA ASN A 411 -27.68 -7.37 -16.75
C ASN A 411 -26.89 -6.24 -16.08
N ARG A 412 -25.79 -6.56 -15.40
CA ARG A 412 -24.89 -5.59 -14.78
C ARG A 412 -23.77 -5.16 -15.74
N ASP A 413 -23.07 -4.10 -15.40
CA ASP A 413 -21.81 -3.67 -16.02
C ASP A 413 -20.87 -4.87 -16.21
N PRO A 414 -20.24 -5.07 -17.37
CA PRO A 414 -19.27 -6.16 -17.58
C PRO A 414 -18.17 -6.23 -16.54
N ARG A 415 -17.72 -5.08 -16.01
CA ARG A 415 -16.69 -5.00 -14.96
C ARG A 415 -17.13 -5.60 -13.62
N PHE A 416 -18.44 -5.65 -13.34
CA PHE A 416 -18.99 -6.37 -12.20
C PHE A 416 -18.60 -7.85 -12.24
N TYR A 417 -18.83 -8.52 -13.37
CA TYR A 417 -18.51 -9.94 -13.53
C TYR A 417 -17.00 -10.23 -13.54
N ALA A 418 -16.20 -9.25 -13.94
CA ALA A 418 -14.74 -9.36 -13.91
C ALA A 418 -14.12 -9.11 -12.52
N SER A 419 -14.86 -8.42 -11.64
CA SER A 419 -14.31 -7.95 -10.36
C SER A 419 -14.90 -8.65 -9.14
N ILE A 420 -16.10 -9.20 -9.23
CA ILE A 420 -16.89 -9.71 -8.10
C ILE A 420 -17.27 -11.18 -8.35
N MET A 421 -17.06 -12.04 -7.36
CA MET A 421 -17.69 -13.35 -7.26
C MET A 421 -18.92 -13.24 -6.36
N TYR A 422 -20.02 -13.80 -6.81
CA TYR A 422 -21.32 -13.76 -6.13
C TYR A 422 -21.96 -15.15 -6.13
N ASN A 423 -22.97 -15.36 -5.32
CA ASN A 423 -23.68 -16.64 -5.25
C ASN A 423 -24.22 -17.07 -6.62
N GLY A 424 -23.86 -18.27 -7.06
CA GLY A 424 -24.25 -18.81 -8.38
C GLY A 424 -23.29 -18.45 -9.52
N SER A 425 -22.25 -17.65 -9.30
CA SER A 425 -21.24 -17.39 -10.32
C SER A 425 -20.28 -18.55 -10.46
N TYR A 426 -19.90 -18.90 -11.70
CA TYR A 426 -18.81 -19.82 -11.95
C TYR A 426 -17.47 -19.18 -11.58
N TRP A 427 -16.62 -19.96 -10.87
CA TRP A 427 -15.26 -19.54 -10.61
C TRP A 427 -14.26 -20.43 -11.36
N ARG A 428 -14.09 -21.67 -10.92
CA ARG A 428 -13.17 -22.66 -11.48
C ARG A 428 -13.58 -24.04 -10.97
N GLN A 429 -12.98 -25.09 -11.51
CA GLN A 429 -13.16 -26.42 -10.92
C GLN A 429 -12.72 -26.41 -9.44
N ARG A 430 -13.52 -27.04 -8.59
CA ARG A 430 -13.18 -27.23 -7.17
C ARG A 430 -11.91 -28.05 -7.01
N PRO A 431 -11.14 -27.86 -5.92
CA PRO A 431 -10.05 -28.74 -5.52
C PRO A 431 -10.50 -30.21 -5.40
N ASP A 432 -9.56 -31.15 -5.57
CA ASP A 432 -9.85 -32.60 -5.63
C ASP A 432 -10.60 -33.13 -4.41
N ASP A 433 -10.38 -32.57 -3.23
CA ASP A 433 -11.04 -32.95 -1.97
C ASP A 433 -12.47 -32.40 -1.85
N THR A 434 -12.86 -31.42 -2.65
CA THR A 434 -14.16 -30.74 -2.60
C THR A 434 -14.97 -30.85 -3.88
N VAL A 435 -14.36 -31.28 -5.00
CA VAL A 435 -15.01 -31.43 -6.30
C VAL A 435 -16.22 -32.37 -6.28
N GLY A 436 -16.19 -33.39 -5.39
CA GLY A 436 -17.33 -34.30 -5.22
C GLY A 436 -18.60 -33.64 -4.70
N SER A 437 -18.47 -32.49 -4.01
CA SER A 437 -19.60 -31.71 -3.49
C SER A 437 -20.12 -30.69 -4.48
N ASP A 438 -19.28 -30.25 -5.42
CA ASP A 438 -19.64 -29.30 -6.48
C ASP A 438 -18.71 -29.50 -7.70
N PRO A 439 -19.09 -30.37 -8.64
CA PRO A 439 -18.29 -30.61 -9.84
C PRO A 439 -18.32 -29.46 -10.84
N GLU A 440 -19.26 -28.53 -10.70
CA GLU A 440 -19.44 -27.39 -11.61
C GLU A 440 -18.57 -26.17 -11.22
N GLY A 441 -18.07 -26.10 -9.99
CA GLY A 441 -17.20 -25.00 -9.52
C GLY A 441 -17.94 -23.68 -9.33
N ILE A 442 -19.14 -23.75 -8.80
CA ILE A 442 -20.04 -22.61 -8.57
C ILE A 442 -19.83 -22.05 -7.16
N VAL A 443 -19.70 -20.73 -7.07
CA VAL A 443 -19.62 -20.02 -5.78
C VAL A 443 -20.94 -20.14 -5.03
N GLN A 444 -20.89 -20.62 -3.78
CA GLN A 444 -22.07 -20.95 -2.97
C GLN A 444 -22.01 -20.18 -1.64
N THR A 445 -22.49 -18.94 -1.65
CA THR A 445 -22.57 -18.08 -0.43
C THR A 445 -23.96 -18.03 0.19
N ALA A 446 -24.88 -18.89 -0.26
CA ALA A 446 -26.25 -18.97 0.23
C ALA A 446 -26.45 -20.05 1.29
N TYR A 447 -27.62 -20.02 1.95
CA TYR A 447 -28.11 -21.01 2.89
C TYR A 447 -29.34 -21.73 2.32
N TYR A 448 -29.39 -23.04 2.43
CA TYR A 448 -30.43 -23.90 1.82
C TYR A 448 -31.30 -24.53 2.91
N GLN A 449 -32.60 -24.19 2.96
CA GLN A 449 -33.52 -24.73 3.94
C GLN A 449 -33.78 -26.23 3.69
N GLN A 450 -33.72 -27.01 4.76
CA GLN A 450 -34.03 -28.43 4.76
C GLN A 450 -35.51 -28.68 5.08
N SER A 451 -36.00 -29.91 4.87
CA SER A 451 -37.39 -30.29 5.14
C SER A 451 -37.80 -30.15 6.62
N ASP A 452 -36.83 -30.16 7.55
CA ASP A 452 -37.04 -29.96 8.99
C ASP A 452 -37.00 -28.47 9.39
N GLY A 453 -36.82 -27.56 8.43
CA GLY A 453 -36.74 -26.12 8.68
C GLY A 453 -35.32 -25.60 9.01
N SER A 454 -34.34 -26.46 9.23
CA SER A 454 -32.94 -26.07 9.41
C SER A 454 -32.33 -25.55 8.11
N TYR A 455 -31.17 -24.89 8.19
CA TYR A 455 -30.44 -24.38 7.03
C TYR A 455 -29.07 -25.05 6.90
N THR A 456 -28.75 -25.56 5.71
CA THR A 456 -27.40 -26.00 5.35
C THR A 456 -26.67 -24.85 4.68
N PRO A 457 -25.47 -24.48 5.17
CA PRO A 457 -24.65 -23.46 4.52
C PRO A 457 -24.05 -23.96 3.23
N GLY A 458 -23.95 -23.08 2.23
CA GLY A 458 -23.19 -23.33 1.00
C GLY A 458 -21.69 -23.44 1.26
N LEU A 459 -20.96 -24.01 0.31
CA LEU A 459 -19.54 -24.34 0.47
C LEU A 459 -18.64 -23.13 0.70
N ASP A 460 -19.04 -21.94 0.23
CA ASP A 460 -18.26 -20.71 0.32
C ASP A 460 -18.83 -19.70 1.32
N THR A 461 -19.73 -20.18 2.20
CA THR A 461 -20.19 -19.36 3.33
C THR A 461 -19.16 -19.40 4.46
N ARG A 462 -19.20 -18.41 5.37
CA ARG A 462 -18.37 -18.42 6.58
C ARG A 462 -18.65 -19.63 7.50
N GLN A 463 -19.84 -20.20 7.42
CA GLN A 463 -20.24 -21.39 8.18
C GLN A 463 -20.17 -22.67 7.31
N GLY A 464 -19.53 -22.58 6.16
CA GLY A 464 -19.38 -23.69 5.22
C GLY A 464 -18.57 -24.86 5.80
N PRO A 465 -18.76 -26.06 5.23
CA PRO A 465 -18.17 -27.30 5.80
C PRO A 465 -16.66 -27.44 5.53
N ILE A 466 -16.08 -26.59 4.68
CA ILE A 466 -14.68 -26.71 4.26
C ILE A 466 -13.78 -25.93 5.20
N GLU A 467 -14.12 -24.68 5.46
CA GLU A 467 -13.41 -23.82 6.39
C GLU A 467 -14.36 -22.77 6.94
N ASP A 468 -14.41 -22.58 8.26
CA ASP A 468 -15.43 -21.81 8.95
C ASP A 468 -14.94 -20.42 9.43
N TRP A 469 -13.66 -20.08 9.27
CA TRP A 469 -13.11 -18.82 9.79
C TRP A 469 -12.64 -17.83 8.71
N ASN A 470 -12.31 -18.29 7.50
CA ASN A 470 -11.87 -17.48 6.36
C ASN A 470 -13.01 -17.10 5.38
N GLY A 471 -14.24 -17.42 5.67
CA GLY A 471 -15.37 -17.14 4.78
C GLY A 471 -15.83 -15.69 4.84
N SER A 472 -16.33 -15.19 3.71
CA SER A 472 -16.86 -13.83 3.58
C SER A 472 -18.01 -13.53 4.55
N TYR A 473 -17.96 -12.37 5.20
CA TYR A 473 -19.12 -11.80 5.91
C TYR A 473 -20.09 -11.12 4.97
N THR A 474 -19.60 -10.57 3.84
CA THR A 474 -20.42 -9.78 2.91
C THR A 474 -21.23 -10.64 1.94
N GLY A 475 -20.93 -11.94 1.83
CA GLY A 475 -21.55 -12.83 0.85
C GLY A 475 -20.97 -12.70 -0.57
N TYR A 476 -19.89 -11.93 -0.72
CA TYR A 476 -19.17 -11.70 -1.98
C TYR A 476 -17.69 -12.00 -1.81
N TYR A 477 -16.99 -12.26 -2.94
CA TYR A 477 -15.54 -12.41 -2.99
C TYR A 477 -14.94 -11.57 -4.13
N MET A 478 -13.68 -11.18 -3.96
CA MET A 478 -12.93 -10.49 -5.00
C MET A 478 -12.60 -11.46 -6.14
N ARG A 479 -12.87 -11.05 -7.39
CA ARG A 479 -12.48 -11.77 -8.61
C ARG A 479 -11.35 -11.06 -9.35
N LYS A 480 -11.35 -9.74 -9.32
CA LYS A 480 -10.33 -8.92 -9.99
C LYS A 480 -8.93 -9.39 -9.60
N PHE A 481 -8.02 -9.42 -10.54
CA PHE A 481 -6.65 -9.93 -10.46
C PHE A 481 -6.49 -11.46 -10.37
N LEU A 482 -7.53 -12.23 -10.14
CA LEU A 482 -7.42 -13.68 -9.90
C LEU A 482 -7.56 -14.47 -11.21
N ASP A 483 -6.56 -15.31 -11.49
CA ASP A 483 -6.55 -16.21 -12.66
C ASP A 483 -7.26 -17.53 -12.32
N PRO A 484 -8.40 -17.86 -12.97
CA PRO A 484 -9.12 -19.10 -12.68
C PRO A 484 -8.34 -20.37 -13.08
N SER A 485 -7.28 -20.25 -13.90
CA SER A 485 -6.45 -21.39 -14.30
C SER A 485 -5.41 -21.79 -13.25
N VAL A 486 -5.12 -20.91 -12.26
CA VAL A 486 -4.11 -21.13 -11.22
C VAL A 486 -4.72 -21.81 -10.00
N ASN A 487 -4.06 -22.81 -9.45
CA ASN A 487 -4.43 -23.39 -8.14
C ASN A 487 -3.89 -22.52 -7.01
N HIS A 488 -4.66 -21.53 -6.60
CA HIS A 488 -4.26 -20.51 -5.64
C HIS A 488 -3.90 -21.02 -4.24
N GLN A 489 -4.32 -22.22 -3.87
CA GLN A 489 -3.92 -22.85 -2.60
C GLN A 489 -2.40 -23.09 -2.55
N TYR A 490 -1.80 -23.47 -3.67
CA TYR A 490 -0.40 -23.86 -3.76
C TYR A 490 0.44 -22.94 -4.63
N ASP A 491 -0.15 -22.40 -5.69
CA ASP A 491 0.57 -21.68 -6.73
C ASP A 491 0.36 -20.18 -6.63
N LYS A 492 1.38 -19.44 -7.01
CA LYS A 492 1.35 -17.98 -7.16
C LYS A 492 1.12 -17.65 -8.63
N GLN A 493 0.45 -16.54 -8.89
CA GLN A 493 0.28 -16.06 -10.26
C GLN A 493 1.32 -14.99 -10.61
N PRO A 494 1.78 -14.92 -11.89
CA PRO A 494 2.93 -14.09 -12.29
C PRO A 494 2.53 -12.69 -12.77
N TYR A 495 1.31 -12.26 -12.56
CA TYR A 495 0.84 -11.01 -13.14
C TYR A 495 1.32 -9.80 -12.35
N PRO A 496 1.70 -8.72 -13.03
CA PRO A 496 2.23 -7.53 -12.38
C PRO A 496 1.14 -6.73 -11.66
N TRP A 497 1.57 -6.00 -10.64
CA TRP A 497 0.78 -4.90 -10.09
C TRP A 497 0.98 -3.64 -10.94
N ARG A 498 -0.10 -3.05 -11.44
CA ARG A 498 -0.08 -1.81 -12.22
C ARG A 498 -0.18 -0.60 -11.29
N GLN A 499 0.96 0.05 -11.06
CA GLN A 499 1.01 1.23 -10.17
C GLN A 499 0.39 2.46 -10.82
N ILE A 500 0.60 2.61 -12.13
CA ILE A 500 0.01 3.66 -12.95
C ILE A 500 -0.35 3.04 -14.30
N ARG A 501 -1.61 3.18 -14.69
CA ARG A 501 -2.10 2.77 -16.01
C ARG A 501 -2.88 3.88 -16.71
N TYR A 502 -2.99 3.79 -18.02
CA TYR A 502 -3.50 4.87 -18.87
C TYR A 502 -4.95 5.29 -18.57
N ALA A 503 -5.81 4.36 -18.16
CA ALA A 503 -7.18 4.70 -17.76
C ALA A 503 -7.22 5.69 -16.58
N GLU A 504 -6.29 5.59 -15.61
CA GLU A 504 -6.17 6.59 -14.54
C GLU A 504 -5.84 7.98 -15.10
N VAL A 505 -4.92 8.06 -16.07
CA VAL A 505 -4.54 9.35 -16.70
C VAL A 505 -5.74 9.99 -17.38
N LEU A 506 -6.57 9.21 -18.10
CA LEU A 506 -7.79 9.69 -18.73
C LEU A 506 -8.80 10.20 -17.69
N LEU A 507 -8.96 9.47 -16.59
CA LEU A 507 -9.82 9.87 -15.47
C LEU A 507 -9.29 11.13 -14.77
N ASN A 508 -7.98 11.23 -14.56
CA ASN A 508 -7.36 12.44 -13.99
C ASN A 508 -7.59 13.68 -14.87
N TYR A 509 -7.49 13.52 -16.18
CA TYR A 509 -7.80 14.57 -17.15
C TYR A 509 -9.28 14.96 -17.11
N ALA A 510 -10.17 13.96 -17.12
CA ALA A 510 -11.62 14.18 -17.09
C ALA A 510 -12.06 14.91 -15.82
N GLU A 511 -11.51 14.54 -14.64
CA GLU A 511 -11.82 15.24 -13.38
C GLU A 511 -11.42 16.72 -13.45
N ALA A 512 -10.20 17.01 -13.91
CA ALA A 512 -9.76 18.38 -14.04
C ALA A 512 -10.62 19.19 -15.04
N CYS A 513 -11.12 18.56 -16.12
CA CYS A 513 -12.08 19.19 -17.03
C CYS A 513 -13.42 19.50 -16.35
N ILE A 514 -13.96 18.56 -15.54
CA ILE A 514 -15.21 18.79 -14.78
C ILE A 514 -15.05 19.97 -13.82
N GLU A 515 -13.96 20.02 -13.07
CA GLU A 515 -13.69 21.08 -12.10
C GLU A 515 -13.46 22.45 -12.76
N LEU A 516 -13.13 22.46 -14.05
CA LEU A 516 -13.01 23.66 -14.88
C LEU A 516 -14.29 23.99 -15.68
N GLY A 517 -15.37 23.22 -15.53
CA GLY A 517 -16.63 23.41 -16.27
C GLY A 517 -16.57 22.98 -17.73
N GLU A 518 -15.61 22.15 -18.12
CA GLU A 518 -15.42 21.64 -19.48
C GLU A 518 -16.09 20.27 -19.67
N ASP A 519 -17.39 20.18 -19.37
CA ASP A 519 -18.15 18.95 -19.30
C ASP A 519 -18.12 18.10 -20.59
N VAL A 520 -18.10 18.75 -21.75
CA VAL A 520 -18.07 18.05 -23.07
C VAL A 520 -16.75 17.31 -23.24
N GLU A 521 -15.66 17.96 -22.88
CA GLU A 521 -14.33 17.35 -22.98
C GLU A 521 -14.15 16.24 -21.94
N ALA A 522 -14.60 16.44 -20.70
CA ALA A 522 -14.61 15.42 -19.66
C ALA A 522 -15.36 14.14 -20.10
N ARG A 523 -16.59 14.31 -20.56
CA ARG A 523 -17.48 13.22 -21.01
C ARG A 523 -16.83 12.41 -22.13
N LYS A 524 -16.12 13.04 -23.05
CA LYS A 524 -15.42 12.35 -24.13
C LYS A 524 -14.48 11.27 -23.60
N TYR A 525 -13.65 11.59 -22.61
CA TYR A 525 -12.66 10.64 -22.07
C TYR A 525 -13.25 9.63 -21.11
N ILE A 526 -14.28 9.99 -20.37
CA ILE A 526 -15.05 9.01 -19.58
C ILE A 526 -15.70 7.99 -20.53
N ASN A 527 -16.30 8.43 -21.62
CA ASN A 527 -16.95 7.56 -22.59
C ASN A 527 -15.96 6.65 -23.35
N MET A 528 -14.69 7.03 -23.50
CA MET A 528 -13.66 6.11 -24.01
C MET A 528 -13.51 4.88 -23.10
N ILE A 529 -13.47 5.09 -21.78
CA ILE A 529 -13.36 4.01 -20.77
C ILE A 529 -14.65 3.17 -20.79
N ARG A 530 -15.81 3.82 -20.75
CA ARG A 530 -17.12 3.16 -20.78
C ARG A 530 -17.29 2.29 -22.03
N LYS A 531 -16.93 2.81 -23.20
CA LYS A 531 -16.96 2.07 -24.46
C LYS A 531 -16.04 0.84 -24.42
N ARG A 532 -14.82 0.97 -23.90
CA ARG A 532 -13.90 -0.16 -23.70
C ARG A 532 -14.51 -1.20 -22.77
N ALA A 533 -15.26 -0.79 -21.75
CA ALA A 533 -15.95 -1.66 -20.81
C ALA A 533 -17.27 -2.25 -21.33
N GLY A 534 -17.72 -1.89 -22.55
CA GLY A 534 -19.00 -2.33 -23.10
C GLY A 534 -20.22 -1.62 -22.50
N MET A 535 -20.03 -0.44 -21.92
CA MET A 535 -21.07 0.39 -21.32
C MET A 535 -21.52 1.50 -22.27
N PRO A 536 -22.78 1.95 -22.19
CA PRO A 536 -23.27 3.07 -22.98
C PRO A 536 -22.60 4.38 -22.57
N ASP A 537 -22.59 5.33 -23.50
CA ASP A 537 -22.09 6.68 -23.25
C ASP A 537 -22.94 7.41 -22.20
N ILE A 538 -22.30 8.26 -21.41
CA ILE A 538 -22.97 9.20 -20.50
C ILE A 538 -23.81 10.16 -21.34
N PRO A 539 -25.09 10.39 -21.00
CA PRO A 539 -25.96 11.32 -21.71
C PRO A 539 -25.41 12.75 -21.78
N ASN A 540 -25.58 13.41 -22.92
CA ASN A 540 -25.15 14.80 -23.09
C ASN A 540 -25.88 15.79 -22.16
N SER A 541 -27.03 15.40 -21.63
CA SER A 541 -27.82 16.18 -20.66
C SER A 541 -27.21 16.21 -19.26
N GLU A 542 -26.31 15.30 -18.94
CA GLU A 542 -25.62 15.29 -17.65
C GLU A 542 -24.46 16.30 -17.67
N THR A 543 -24.57 17.32 -16.83
CA THR A 543 -23.60 18.43 -16.70
C THR A 543 -23.38 18.80 -15.24
N GLY A 544 -22.28 19.52 -14.93
CA GLY A 544 -21.98 20.01 -13.59
C GLY A 544 -21.95 18.89 -12.56
N ASP A 545 -22.64 19.05 -11.43
CA ASP A 545 -22.64 18.10 -10.32
C ASP A 545 -23.15 16.71 -10.70
N VAL A 546 -24.11 16.62 -11.62
CA VAL A 546 -24.63 15.31 -12.09
C VAL A 546 -23.54 14.53 -12.84
N LEU A 547 -22.81 15.21 -13.72
CA LEU A 547 -21.67 14.60 -14.42
C LEU A 547 -20.53 14.26 -13.44
N LYS A 548 -20.29 15.14 -12.45
CA LYS A 548 -19.28 14.91 -11.42
C LYS A 548 -19.57 13.65 -10.60
N GLU A 549 -20.81 13.45 -10.17
CA GLU A 549 -21.21 12.23 -9.45
C GLU A 549 -21.10 10.97 -10.32
N HIS A 550 -21.49 11.05 -11.58
CA HIS A 550 -21.33 9.94 -12.52
C HIS A 550 -19.83 9.62 -12.73
N TYR A 551 -18.99 10.64 -12.92
CA TYR A 551 -17.54 10.50 -13.00
C TYR A 551 -16.95 9.82 -11.75
N ARG A 552 -17.37 10.23 -10.56
CA ARG A 552 -16.90 9.64 -9.29
C ARG A 552 -17.24 8.15 -9.20
N ASN A 553 -18.42 7.77 -9.67
CA ASN A 553 -18.83 6.37 -9.75
C ASN A 553 -18.03 5.61 -10.82
N GLU A 554 -17.84 6.18 -12.01
CA GLU A 554 -17.05 5.58 -13.08
C GLU A 554 -15.60 5.32 -12.61
N ARG A 555 -14.99 6.30 -11.92
CA ARG A 555 -13.65 6.16 -11.34
C ARG A 555 -13.61 5.06 -10.27
N LYS A 556 -14.62 4.98 -9.39
CA LYS A 556 -14.75 3.92 -8.38
C LYS A 556 -14.78 2.53 -9.01
N ILE A 557 -15.60 2.34 -10.06
CA ILE A 557 -15.75 1.05 -10.74
C ILE A 557 -14.51 0.70 -11.54
N GLU A 558 -14.00 1.62 -12.34
CA GLU A 558 -12.85 1.38 -13.21
C GLU A 558 -11.59 1.05 -12.42
N LEU A 559 -11.33 1.76 -11.33
CA LEU A 559 -10.15 1.61 -10.51
C LEU A 559 -10.40 0.79 -9.22
N ALA A 560 -11.51 0.05 -9.15
CA ALA A 560 -11.85 -0.78 -7.99
C ALA A 560 -10.68 -1.69 -7.61
N TYR A 561 -10.34 -1.77 -6.34
CA TYR A 561 -9.20 -2.52 -5.77
C TYR A 561 -7.79 -2.05 -6.20
N GLU A 562 -7.65 -1.03 -7.05
CA GLU A 562 -6.35 -0.48 -7.44
C GLU A 562 -5.83 0.58 -6.44
N GLN A 563 -6.42 0.63 -5.25
CA GLN A 563 -6.00 1.41 -4.09
C GLN A 563 -6.16 2.94 -4.22
N HIS A 564 -6.91 3.39 -5.23
CA HIS A 564 -7.21 4.82 -5.42
C HIS A 564 -8.31 5.32 -4.49
N ARG A 565 -9.35 4.51 -4.25
CA ARG A 565 -10.55 4.91 -3.52
C ARG A 565 -10.29 5.44 -2.11
N TYR A 566 -9.31 4.86 -1.39
CA TYR A 566 -8.91 5.33 -0.06
C TYR A 566 -8.54 6.81 -0.05
N PHE A 567 -7.83 7.26 -1.09
CA PHE A 567 -7.45 8.66 -1.25
C PHE A 567 -8.58 9.50 -1.87
N ASP A 568 -9.30 8.95 -2.85
CA ASP A 568 -10.37 9.66 -3.56
C ASP A 568 -11.47 10.15 -2.62
N ILE A 569 -11.94 9.29 -1.69
CA ILE A 569 -12.98 9.68 -0.73
C ILE A 569 -12.53 10.76 0.26
N ARG A 570 -11.24 10.80 0.57
CA ARG A 570 -10.63 11.83 1.42
C ARG A 570 -10.43 13.13 0.67
N ARG A 571 -9.77 13.08 -0.49
CA ARG A 571 -9.48 14.28 -1.27
C ARG A 571 -10.74 14.97 -1.82
N TRP A 572 -11.82 14.25 -2.07
CA TRP A 572 -13.14 14.78 -2.43
C TRP A 572 -13.98 15.17 -1.21
N MET A 573 -13.51 14.96 0.00
CA MET A 573 -14.19 15.19 1.27
C MET A 573 -15.55 14.51 1.40
N ILE A 574 -15.75 13.36 0.74
CA ILE A 574 -16.97 12.55 0.80
C ILE A 574 -16.86 11.36 1.79
N ALA A 575 -15.75 11.24 2.50
CA ALA A 575 -15.56 10.14 3.45
C ALA A 575 -16.65 10.08 4.53
N PRO A 576 -17.14 11.19 5.12
CA PRO A 576 -18.26 11.16 6.07
C PRO A 576 -19.56 10.58 5.49
N GLU A 577 -19.73 10.67 4.18
CA GLU A 577 -20.93 10.22 3.47
C GLU A 577 -20.85 8.74 3.10
N VAL A 578 -19.67 8.24 2.72
CA VAL A 578 -19.47 6.90 2.16
C VAL A 578 -18.94 5.89 3.17
N ILE A 579 -18.22 6.33 4.21
CA ILE A 579 -17.78 5.46 5.32
C ILE A 579 -18.97 5.23 6.25
N LYS A 580 -19.73 4.18 5.94
CA LYS A 580 -20.89 3.67 6.71
C LYS A 580 -20.64 2.22 7.10
N ASN A 581 -21.51 1.65 7.91
CA ASN A 581 -21.49 0.22 8.18
C ASN A 581 -21.37 -0.56 6.86
N VAL A 582 -20.53 -1.56 6.86
CA VAL A 582 -20.39 -2.42 5.69
C VAL A 582 -21.64 -3.25 5.56
N GLN A 583 -22.24 -3.19 4.39
CA GLN A 583 -23.36 -4.06 4.01
C GLN A 583 -22.86 -5.32 3.34
N GLY A 584 -23.52 -6.41 3.66
CA GLY A 584 -23.44 -7.69 2.99
C GLY A 584 -24.82 -8.18 2.59
N ILE A 585 -24.86 -9.37 2.02
CA ILE A 585 -26.09 -10.01 1.58
C ILE A 585 -26.27 -11.38 2.25
N ASP A 586 -27.43 -11.59 2.88
CA ASP A 586 -27.88 -12.91 3.35
C ASP A 586 -28.83 -13.50 2.30
N ILE A 587 -28.47 -14.67 1.77
CA ILE A 587 -29.18 -15.34 0.68
C ILE A 587 -29.73 -16.65 1.19
N ARG A 588 -31.06 -16.82 1.16
CA ARG A 588 -31.72 -18.02 1.68
C ARG A 588 -32.65 -18.63 0.68
N TYR A 589 -32.40 -19.89 0.32
CA TYR A 589 -33.29 -20.70 -0.50
C TYR A 589 -34.31 -21.42 0.41
N PRO A 590 -35.62 -21.11 0.35
CA PRO A 590 -36.64 -21.85 1.07
C PRO A 590 -36.74 -23.30 0.55
N TYR A 591 -37.19 -24.20 1.41
CA TYR A 591 -37.32 -25.60 1.07
C TYR A 591 -38.29 -25.81 -0.13
N GLY A 592 -37.77 -26.46 -1.18
CA GLY A 592 -38.56 -26.73 -2.41
C GLY A 592 -38.76 -25.52 -3.32
N VAL A 593 -38.11 -24.39 -3.07
CA VAL A 593 -38.16 -23.16 -3.89
C VAL A 593 -36.82 -22.94 -4.58
N THR A 594 -36.85 -22.60 -5.88
CA THR A 594 -35.67 -22.38 -6.71
C THR A 594 -35.13 -20.95 -6.60
N GLU A 595 -35.98 -19.99 -6.27
CA GLU A 595 -35.63 -18.58 -6.11
C GLU A 595 -35.29 -18.29 -4.65
N PRO A 596 -34.15 -17.63 -4.39
CA PRO A 596 -33.77 -17.25 -3.03
C PRO A 596 -34.46 -15.98 -2.55
N ASN A 597 -34.52 -15.83 -1.24
CA ASN A 597 -34.77 -14.55 -0.59
C ASN A 597 -33.44 -13.82 -0.36
N TYR A 598 -33.38 -12.56 -0.72
CA TYR A 598 -32.25 -11.69 -0.49
C TYR A 598 -32.55 -10.73 0.68
N SER A 599 -31.60 -10.56 1.59
CA SER A 599 -31.67 -9.61 2.69
C SER A 599 -30.37 -8.85 2.84
N ILE A 600 -30.40 -7.54 2.81
CA ILE A 600 -29.23 -6.71 3.09
C ILE A 600 -29.00 -6.69 4.60
N ILE A 601 -27.77 -6.95 5.03
CA ILE A 601 -27.38 -7.02 6.44
C ILE A 601 -26.14 -6.14 6.69
N ASP A 602 -26.07 -5.51 7.85
CA ASP A 602 -24.86 -4.85 8.32
C ASP A 602 -23.91 -5.90 8.91
N VAL A 603 -22.66 -5.92 8.43
CA VAL A 603 -21.66 -6.94 8.81
C VAL A 603 -20.43 -6.36 9.53
N GLN A 604 -20.19 -5.06 9.41
CA GLN A 604 -19.11 -4.37 10.13
C GLN A 604 -19.53 -2.92 10.43
N GLU A 605 -19.37 -2.51 11.68
CA GLU A 605 -19.50 -1.10 12.05
C GLU A 605 -18.28 -0.31 11.59
N ARG A 606 -18.51 0.88 11.03
CA ARG A 606 -17.48 1.86 10.66
C ARG A 606 -17.86 3.24 11.17
N LYS A 607 -16.84 4.01 11.53
CA LYS A 607 -17.01 5.40 12.00
C LYS A 607 -16.05 6.31 11.28
N TRP A 608 -16.51 7.50 10.98
CA TRP A 608 -15.68 8.56 10.46
C TRP A 608 -15.52 9.69 11.47
N ASN A 609 -14.30 10.18 11.58
CA ASN A 609 -13.95 11.41 12.26
C ASN A 609 -12.99 12.19 11.37
N ASP A 610 -13.17 13.51 11.28
CA ASP A 610 -12.43 14.36 10.35
C ASP A 610 -10.91 14.37 10.58
N LYS A 611 -10.42 14.00 11.77
CA LYS A 611 -8.99 13.75 11.98
C LYS A 611 -8.42 12.73 10.99
N SER A 612 -9.24 11.79 10.48
CA SER A 612 -8.84 10.72 9.56
C SER A 612 -8.65 11.17 8.11
N TYR A 613 -8.84 12.45 7.80
CA TYR A 613 -8.43 13.00 6.50
C TYR A 613 -6.92 12.90 6.28
N LEU A 614 -6.13 13.17 7.34
CA LEU A 614 -4.67 12.97 7.34
C LEU A 614 -4.28 12.06 8.51
N LEU A 615 -3.16 11.37 8.40
CA LEU A 615 -2.64 10.53 9.48
C LEU A 615 -1.98 11.36 10.58
N PRO A 616 -1.97 10.85 11.83
CA PRO A 616 -1.18 11.48 12.88
C PRO A 616 0.32 11.30 12.60
N ILE A 617 1.13 12.30 12.95
CA ILE A 617 2.58 12.10 13.05
C ILE A 617 2.85 11.24 14.28
N TYR A 618 3.71 10.26 14.16
CA TYR A 618 4.00 9.29 15.20
C TYR A 618 4.62 9.96 16.42
N LEU A 619 4.17 9.56 17.61
CA LEU A 619 4.66 10.13 18.86
C LEU A 619 6.18 10.00 18.99
N ASP A 620 6.75 8.86 18.60
CA ASP A 620 8.18 8.61 18.63
C ASP A 620 8.96 9.60 17.72
N GLU A 621 8.42 9.98 16.58
CA GLU A 621 9.04 10.96 15.68
C GLU A 621 8.95 12.37 16.27
N MET A 622 7.81 12.73 16.87
CA MET A 622 7.65 14.02 17.57
C MET A 622 8.54 14.14 18.82
N GLN A 623 8.80 13.02 19.52
CA GLN A 623 9.73 13.01 20.65
C GLN A 623 11.20 13.14 20.24
N LYS A 624 11.54 12.72 19.01
CA LYS A 624 12.90 12.88 18.44
C LYS A 624 13.13 14.25 17.84
N ASN A 625 12.06 14.93 17.41
CA ASN A 625 12.12 16.22 16.74
C ASN A 625 10.96 17.11 17.22
N ASP A 626 11.25 18.01 18.14
CA ASP A 626 10.30 18.95 18.77
C ASP A 626 9.85 20.10 17.84
N LEU A 627 10.46 20.24 16.66
CA LEU A 627 10.00 21.14 15.61
C LEU A 627 8.83 20.57 14.78
N LEU A 628 8.48 19.30 14.96
CA LEU A 628 7.34 18.69 14.27
C LEU A 628 6.04 19.18 14.91
N ILE A 629 5.17 19.73 14.09
CA ILE A 629 3.81 20.15 14.46
C ILE A 629 2.84 19.04 14.06
N GLN A 630 2.00 18.59 14.99
CA GLN A 630 1.02 17.52 14.76
C GLN A 630 -0.07 17.95 13.77
N ASN A 631 -0.64 16.99 13.04
CA ASN A 631 -1.84 17.21 12.23
C ASN A 631 -3.06 17.53 13.11
N PRO A 632 -4.06 18.27 12.59
CA PRO A 632 -5.19 18.72 13.40
C PRO A 632 -5.99 17.56 13.98
N LEU A 633 -6.67 17.84 15.10
CA LEU A 633 -7.59 16.94 15.79
C LEU A 633 -6.93 15.72 16.48
N TYR A 634 -5.60 15.69 16.60
CA TYR A 634 -4.85 14.67 17.33
C TYR A 634 -4.24 15.17 18.63
#